data_ba6aef577282ee06c4df1d1308638e78
#
_entry.id   ba6aef577282ee06c4df1d1308638e78
#
_cell.length_a   1.000
_cell.length_b   1.000
_cell.length_c   1.000
_cell.angle_alpha   90.00
_cell.angle_beta   90.00
_cell.angle_gamma   90.00
#
_symmetry.space_group_name_H-M   'P 1'
#
loop_
_entity.id
_entity.type
_entity.pdbx_description
1 polymer ?
#
loop_
_entity_poly.entity_id
_entity_poly.type
_entity_poly.pdbx_seq_one_letter_code
_entity_poly.pdbx_strand_id
1 'polypeptide(L)'
;MNEKIIKNIASDLNVKDSQVASALKLLSEGATIPFIARYRKEVTGALDEEQLRKINEVYAYEVNLLERKESVIKLIDEKGLLTDELKEKILNAEKLVEVEDLYRPFKEKKKTKATDAINNGLEPLAKMIMSFPTKGDITSLTSKFINDKVKTVEEAVTGASYIIAEYISDNAYYRKWLRNFIFKNGFIISKKKKDAEDEKKVYEMYYDFKEEVSKIKSYRVLAINRAEKEKIVTVSIDIDDAKVLSFFEEKIIKNKESFAVDIVKNAIKDSYKRLIFPSVEREIRAALSEKAEDVAIKNFSENLENLLLTPPIKDKMVLGFDPAYRTGCKLAVLNPVGKVLKIEKIYPHPPVNKYEEAKAKTIDLINKYNIDIVAIGNGTASRESEKFISDVIKSIDRKVDYIIVSEAGASVYSASPLAIKEFPDLVVEERSAISIGRRLQDALSELVKITPESIGVGLYQHDVNAKKLSSSLDFVVTSAVNEVGVNINTASPSLLKYISGLTKTYIDKIIKYREEKGKILSREEVLKNKLLSEKVYEQAIGFMRVEGGSNIFDTTDIHPESYDIAKKVMEILNINSDEIGKCSDKLKDINAKNLASKLGTDEYTIDTILKSFAKAHRDPRDEMEKPILKSDILEIKDLKIGDKLEGTVRNVVDFGAFVDIGLHNDGLIHISKMSKNYIKHPSEVLKVGDIISVYVIGIDKEKEKVQLSLFKED
;
A
#
# COMPACT_ATOMS: atom_id res chain seq x y z
N MET A 1 -15.14 24.93 6.87
CA MET A 1 -13.87 24.45 6.22
C MET A 1 -12.88 25.60 6.16
N ASN A 2 -11.61 25.36 6.39
CA ASN A 2 -10.58 26.40 6.40
C ASN A 2 -10.10 26.68 4.95
N GLU A 3 -10.34 27.92 4.46
CA GLU A 3 -9.99 28.31 3.08
C GLU A 3 -8.48 28.18 2.76
N LYS A 4 -7.61 28.42 3.74
CA LYS A 4 -6.17 28.28 3.56
C LYS A 4 -5.77 26.83 3.31
N ILE A 5 -6.38 25.90 4.05
CA ILE A 5 -6.15 24.46 3.87
C ILE A 5 -6.62 24.01 2.47
N ILE A 6 -7.80 24.46 2.04
CA ILE A 6 -8.34 24.14 0.71
C ILE A 6 -7.38 24.59 -0.40
N LYS A 7 -6.86 25.83 -0.32
CA LYS A 7 -5.89 26.36 -1.30
C LYS A 7 -4.59 25.56 -1.34
N ASN A 8 -4.06 25.18 -0.18
CA ASN A 8 -2.85 24.37 -0.11
C ASN A 8 -3.06 23.01 -0.80
N ILE A 9 -4.15 22.32 -0.46
CA ILE A 9 -4.48 21.02 -1.06
C ILE A 9 -4.68 21.14 -2.58
N ALA A 10 -5.39 22.18 -3.03
CA ALA A 10 -5.62 22.42 -4.44
C ALA A 10 -4.32 22.66 -5.22
N SER A 11 -3.40 23.43 -4.64
CA SER A 11 -2.07 23.65 -5.21
C SER A 11 -1.25 22.36 -5.29
N ASP A 12 -1.20 21.57 -4.21
CA ASP A 12 -0.41 20.33 -4.14
C ASP A 12 -0.90 19.26 -5.12
N LEU A 13 -2.21 19.17 -5.33
CA LEU A 13 -2.83 18.20 -6.24
C LEU A 13 -3.07 18.75 -7.65
N ASN A 14 -2.72 20.00 -7.91
CA ASN A 14 -2.97 20.69 -9.18
C ASN A 14 -4.42 20.63 -9.64
N VAL A 15 -5.35 20.90 -8.71
CA VAL A 15 -6.80 20.96 -8.93
C VAL A 15 -7.34 22.33 -8.50
N LYS A 16 -8.61 22.62 -8.80
CA LYS A 16 -9.22 23.89 -8.40
C LYS A 16 -9.68 23.88 -6.93
N ASP A 17 -9.60 25.02 -6.25
CA ASP A 17 -10.11 25.19 -4.89
C ASP A 17 -11.57 24.73 -4.75
N SER A 18 -12.40 25.04 -5.76
CA SER A 18 -13.80 24.63 -5.79
C SER A 18 -14.00 23.11 -5.82
N GLN A 19 -13.12 22.39 -6.51
CA GLN A 19 -13.16 20.91 -6.57
C GLN A 19 -12.85 20.30 -5.19
N VAL A 20 -11.82 20.83 -4.51
CA VAL A 20 -11.45 20.40 -3.15
C VAL A 20 -12.59 20.70 -2.16
N ALA A 21 -13.16 21.91 -2.22
CA ALA A 21 -14.27 22.31 -1.35
C ALA A 21 -15.51 21.41 -1.54
N SER A 22 -15.88 21.13 -2.81
CA SER A 22 -16.99 20.24 -3.14
C SER A 22 -16.75 18.81 -2.66
N ALA A 23 -15.54 18.27 -2.87
CA ALA A 23 -15.18 16.93 -2.41
C ALA A 23 -15.28 16.81 -0.88
N LEU A 24 -14.68 17.76 -0.15
CA LEU A 24 -14.74 17.79 1.32
C LEU A 24 -16.16 17.94 1.85
N LYS A 25 -17.02 18.72 1.16
CA LYS A 25 -18.43 18.84 1.51
C LYS A 25 -19.14 17.51 1.40
N LEU A 26 -19.05 16.84 0.26
CA LEU A 26 -19.68 15.53 0.03
C LEU A 26 -19.18 14.47 1.05
N LEU A 27 -17.89 14.45 1.33
CA LEU A 27 -17.30 13.55 2.33
C LEU A 27 -17.84 13.84 3.74
N SER A 28 -17.98 15.12 4.11
CA SER A 28 -18.54 15.52 5.41
C SER A 28 -20.03 15.17 5.57
N GLU A 29 -20.79 15.13 4.47
CA GLU A 29 -22.18 14.68 4.41
C GLU A 29 -22.29 13.13 4.47
N GLY A 30 -21.15 12.44 4.46
CA GLY A 30 -21.02 10.98 4.59
C GLY A 30 -21.15 10.24 3.26
N ALA A 31 -20.90 10.92 2.13
CA ALA A 31 -20.75 10.25 0.84
C ALA A 31 -19.41 9.48 0.78
N THR A 32 -19.41 8.31 0.18
CA THR A 32 -18.23 7.46 0.04
C THR A 32 -17.41 7.85 -1.19
N ILE A 33 -16.10 7.60 -1.14
CA ILE A 33 -15.18 7.94 -2.23
C ILE A 33 -15.61 7.30 -3.57
N PRO A 34 -15.92 5.99 -3.67
CA PRO A 34 -16.35 5.39 -4.93
C PRO A 34 -17.64 6.02 -5.49
N PHE A 35 -18.60 6.34 -4.62
CA PHE A 35 -19.84 7.02 -5.03
C PHE A 35 -19.56 8.41 -5.59
N ILE A 36 -18.74 9.21 -4.92
CA ILE A 36 -18.36 10.55 -5.39
C ILE A 36 -17.65 10.47 -6.74
N ALA A 37 -16.65 9.60 -6.85
CA ALA A 37 -15.84 9.44 -8.07
C ALA A 37 -16.66 9.01 -9.29
N ARG A 38 -17.69 8.21 -9.09
CA ARG A 38 -18.51 7.69 -10.20
C ARG A 38 -19.76 8.53 -10.47
N TYR A 39 -20.49 8.94 -9.44
CA TYR A 39 -21.84 9.48 -9.56
C TYR A 39 -21.97 10.96 -9.16
N ARG A 40 -20.86 11.66 -8.83
CA ARG A 40 -20.86 13.11 -8.49
C ARG A 40 -19.74 13.86 -9.22
N LYS A 41 -19.41 13.39 -10.43
CA LYS A 41 -18.37 14.01 -11.27
C LYS A 41 -18.64 15.44 -11.62
N GLU A 42 -19.91 15.78 -11.86
CA GLU A 42 -20.37 17.12 -12.17
C GLU A 42 -20.11 18.10 -11.03
N VAL A 43 -20.21 17.66 -9.77
CA VAL A 43 -19.98 18.46 -8.58
C VAL A 43 -18.50 18.63 -8.29
N THR A 44 -17.70 17.57 -8.51
CA THR A 44 -16.27 17.54 -8.17
C THR A 44 -15.35 17.89 -9.35
N GLY A 45 -15.92 18.09 -10.55
CA GLY A 45 -15.13 18.29 -11.77
C GLY A 45 -14.29 17.06 -12.12
N ALA A 46 -14.88 15.87 -11.96
CA ALA A 46 -14.32 14.55 -12.29
C ALA A 46 -13.05 14.16 -11.54
N LEU A 47 -12.96 14.50 -10.25
CA LEU A 47 -11.91 13.95 -9.38
C LEU A 47 -12.04 12.42 -9.32
N ASP A 48 -10.90 11.73 -9.48
CA ASP A 48 -10.82 10.28 -9.35
C ASP A 48 -10.74 9.83 -7.87
N GLU A 49 -10.81 8.52 -7.64
CA GLU A 49 -10.81 7.94 -6.29
C GLU A 49 -9.51 8.24 -5.54
N GLU A 50 -8.35 8.22 -6.21
CA GLU A 50 -7.05 8.50 -5.60
C GLU A 50 -6.92 9.98 -5.21
N GLN A 51 -7.39 10.90 -6.06
CA GLN A 51 -7.44 12.33 -5.75
C GLN A 51 -8.36 12.61 -4.57
N LEU A 52 -9.56 12.01 -4.53
CA LEU A 52 -10.50 12.14 -3.41
C LEU A 52 -9.92 11.60 -2.10
N ARG A 53 -9.26 10.45 -2.14
CA ARG A 53 -8.56 9.86 -1.00
C ARG A 53 -7.48 10.80 -0.49
N LYS A 54 -6.65 11.32 -1.40
CA LYS A 54 -5.56 12.24 -1.07
C LYS A 54 -6.07 13.55 -0.47
N ILE A 55 -7.14 14.12 -1.02
CA ILE A 55 -7.82 15.31 -0.45
C ILE A 55 -8.22 15.04 1.00
N ASN A 56 -8.85 13.90 1.27
CA ASN A 56 -9.31 13.54 2.61
C ASN A 56 -8.15 13.35 3.60
N GLU A 57 -7.09 12.64 3.18
CA GLU A 57 -5.89 12.39 4.00
C GLU A 57 -5.14 13.69 4.34
N VAL A 58 -4.89 14.54 3.33
CA VAL A 58 -4.18 15.81 3.54
C VAL A 58 -5.01 16.77 4.38
N TYR A 59 -6.33 16.83 4.16
CA TYR A 59 -7.22 17.64 4.99
C TYR A 59 -7.20 17.21 6.46
N ALA A 60 -7.26 15.91 6.73
CA ALA A 60 -7.15 15.38 8.09
C ALA A 60 -5.81 15.71 8.74
N TYR A 61 -4.70 15.64 7.99
CA TYR A 61 -3.37 16.03 8.48
C TYR A 61 -3.30 17.52 8.82
N GLU A 62 -3.79 18.40 7.95
CA GLU A 62 -3.79 19.85 8.15
C GLU A 62 -4.67 20.29 9.33
N VAL A 63 -5.82 19.64 9.52
CA VAL A 63 -6.68 19.87 10.70
C VAL A 63 -5.94 19.47 11.98
N ASN A 64 -5.32 18.28 12.01
CA ASN A 64 -4.49 17.83 13.14
C ASN A 64 -3.34 18.81 13.44
N LEU A 65 -2.67 19.30 12.40
CA LEU A 65 -1.59 20.27 12.55
C LEU A 65 -2.10 21.59 13.17
N LEU A 66 -3.27 22.06 12.72
CA LEU A 66 -3.89 23.29 13.26
C LEU A 66 -4.28 23.11 14.73
N GLU A 67 -4.97 22.02 15.06
CA GLU A 67 -5.32 21.69 16.46
C GLU A 67 -4.08 21.58 17.34
N ARG A 68 -2.99 21.00 16.83
CA ARG A 68 -1.74 20.93 17.58
C ARG A 68 -1.09 22.28 17.81
N LYS A 69 -1.12 23.18 16.80
CA LYS A 69 -0.65 24.56 16.94
C LYS A 69 -1.43 25.30 18.04
N GLU A 70 -2.75 25.21 18.00
CA GLU A 70 -3.61 25.84 19.00
C GLU A 70 -3.36 25.29 20.42
N SER A 71 -3.23 23.97 20.53
CA SER A 71 -2.90 23.31 21.81
C SER A 71 -1.55 23.78 22.35
N VAL A 72 -0.52 23.85 21.51
CA VAL A 72 0.83 24.29 21.90
C VAL A 72 0.82 25.77 22.32
N ILE A 73 0.15 26.64 21.59
CA ILE A 73 -0.01 28.05 21.93
C ILE A 73 -0.65 28.19 23.32
N LYS A 74 -1.75 27.48 23.56
CA LYS A 74 -2.45 27.47 24.85
C LYS A 74 -1.53 27.00 26.00
N LEU A 75 -0.81 25.89 25.81
CA LEU A 75 0.10 25.33 26.84
C LEU A 75 1.26 26.28 27.18
N ILE A 76 1.76 27.07 26.24
CA ILE A 76 2.82 28.05 26.47
C ILE A 76 2.25 29.29 27.15
N ASP A 77 1.05 29.73 26.75
CA ASP A 77 0.34 30.88 27.33
C ASP A 77 -0.03 30.65 28.79
N GLU A 78 -0.53 29.47 29.15
CA GLU A 78 -0.80 29.05 30.54
C GLU A 78 0.43 29.13 31.45
N LYS A 79 1.64 29.03 30.87
CA LYS A 79 2.92 29.23 31.59
C LYS A 79 3.38 30.69 31.65
N GLY A 80 2.64 31.62 31.00
CA GLY A 80 3.00 33.03 30.92
C GLY A 80 4.25 33.30 30.07
N LEU A 81 4.62 32.38 29.16
CA LEU A 81 5.86 32.43 28.37
C LEU A 81 5.60 32.65 26.88
N LEU A 82 4.35 32.87 26.47
CA LEU A 82 4.00 33.12 25.07
C LEU A 82 4.34 34.57 24.68
N THR A 83 5.15 34.71 23.63
CA THR A 83 5.43 35.98 22.98
C THR A 83 4.75 36.06 21.62
N ASP A 84 4.46 37.27 21.13
CA ASP A 84 3.86 37.45 19.80
C ASP A 84 4.71 36.83 18.68
N GLU A 85 6.04 36.99 18.75
CA GLU A 85 6.98 36.40 17.80
C GLU A 85 6.92 34.85 17.81
N LEU A 86 6.86 34.23 18.99
CA LEU A 86 6.76 32.78 19.12
C LEU A 86 5.41 32.27 18.60
N LYS A 87 4.32 32.97 18.91
CA LYS A 87 2.99 32.67 18.40
C LYS A 87 2.96 32.70 16.87
N GLU A 88 3.55 33.73 16.28
CA GLU A 88 3.63 33.83 14.82
C GLU A 88 4.47 32.67 14.22
N LYS A 89 5.63 32.33 14.81
CA LYS A 89 6.43 31.18 14.36
C LYS A 89 5.66 29.85 14.44
N ILE A 90 4.88 29.62 15.49
CA ILE A 90 4.06 28.41 15.63
C ILE A 90 2.96 28.38 14.57
N LEU A 91 2.26 29.50 14.35
CA LEU A 91 1.20 29.60 13.35
C LEU A 91 1.72 29.38 11.92
N ASN A 92 2.94 29.85 11.63
CA ASN A 92 3.58 29.74 10.32
C ASN A 92 4.34 28.41 10.11
N ALA A 93 4.45 27.54 11.11
CA ALA A 93 5.06 26.23 10.95
C ALA A 93 4.25 25.38 9.94
N GLU A 94 4.92 24.77 8.97
CA GLU A 94 4.30 23.95 7.92
C GLU A 94 4.21 22.47 8.29
N LYS A 95 5.02 22.04 9.25
CA LYS A 95 5.13 20.63 9.65
C LYS A 95 5.01 20.47 11.15
N LEU A 96 4.43 19.34 11.56
CA LEU A 96 4.29 18.99 12.98
C LEU A 96 5.63 19.01 13.71
N VAL A 97 6.71 18.57 13.10
CA VAL A 97 8.05 18.56 13.69
C VAL A 97 8.54 19.98 14.03
N GLU A 98 8.18 20.99 13.24
CA GLU A 98 8.54 22.38 13.51
C GLU A 98 7.76 22.93 14.71
N VAL A 99 6.48 22.58 14.83
CA VAL A 99 5.67 22.92 16.02
C VAL A 99 6.24 22.28 17.28
N GLU A 100 6.62 20.99 17.22
CA GLU A 100 7.21 20.28 18.35
C GLU A 100 8.59 20.84 18.73
N ASP A 101 9.42 21.24 17.76
CA ASP A 101 10.70 21.90 18.02
C ASP A 101 10.52 23.26 18.73
N LEU A 102 9.52 24.06 18.30
CA LEU A 102 9.19 25.34 18.96
C LEU A 102 8.62 25.15 20.37
N TYR A 103 7.85 24.08 20.61
CA TYR A 103 7.28 23.76 21.92
C TYR A 103 8.30 23.13 22.88
N ARG A 104 9.37 22.51 22.38
CA ARG A 104 10.33 21.71 23.15
C ARG A 104 10.92 22.40 24.37
N PRO A 105 11.34 23.70 24.35
CA PRO A 105 11.84 24.41 25.52
C PRO A 105 10.82 24.54 26.65
N PHE A 106 9.52 24.49 26.33
CA PHE A 106 8.42 24.72 27.26
C PHE A 106 7.78 23.42 27.77
N LYS A 107 8.17 22.29 27.18
CA LYS A 107 7.62 20.97 27.54
C LYS A 107 8.12 20.54 28.91
N GLU A 108 7.21 20.05 29.75
CA GLU A 108 7.60 19.44 31.02
C GLU A 108 8.53 18.24 30.80
N LYS A 109 9.69 18.28 31.43
CA LYS A 109 10.69 17.24 31.31
C LYS A 109 10.67 16.32 32.51
N LYS A 110 10.84 15.03 32.28
CA LYS A 110 11.18 14.07 33.33
C LYS A 110 12.57 14.42 33.87
N LYS A 111 12.95 13.85 35.04
CA LYS A 111 14.22 14.05 35.68
C LYS A 111 15.41 13.90 34.69
N THR A 112 16.15 15.00 34.49
CA THR A 112 17.35 15.07 33.65
C THR A 112 18.49 15.67 34.47
N LYS A 113 19.76 15.52 34.03
CA LYS A 113 20.90 16.15 34.67
C LYS A 113 20.73 17.68 34.74
N ALA A 114 20.11 18.29 33.74
CA ALA A 114 19.85 19.73 33.76
C ALA A 114 18.72 20.11 34.73
N THR A 115 17.62 19.34 34.82
CA THR A 115 16.57 19.60 35.82
C THR A 115 17.09 19.45 37.25
N ASP A 116 17.95 18.48 37.50
CA ASP A 116 18.61 18.33 38.82
C ASP A 116 19.50 19.57 39.12
N ALA A 117 20.28 20.04 38.14
CA ALA A 117 21.10 21.25 38.27
C ALA A 117 20.25 22.53 38.48
N ILE A 118 19.12 22.67 37.81
CA ILE A 118 18.17 23.78 38.01
C ILE A 118 17.61 23.74 39.44
N ASN A 119 17.20 22.56 39.92
CA ASN A 119 16.69 22.37 41.27
C ASN A 119 17.76 22.63 42.36
N ASN A 120 19.03 22.55 42.01
CA ASN A 120 20.17 22.92 42.86
C ASN A 120 20.53 24.42 42.75
N GLY A 121 19.74 25.22 41.99
CA GLY A 121 19.92 26.67 41.93
C GLY A 121 20.96 27.14 40.90
N LEU A 122 21.40 26.31 39.96
CA LEU A 122 22.49 26.62 39.03
C LEU A 122 22.04 27.30 37.71
N GLU A 123 20.75 27.56 37.50
CA GLU A 123 20.27 28.23 36.30
C GLU A 123 20.81 29.65 36.12
N PRO A 124 20.89 30.52 37.18
CA PRO A 124 21.48 31.83 37.02
C PRO A 124 22.99 31.75 36.69
N LEU A 125 23.72 30.75 37.20
CA LEU A 125 25.12 30.53 36.85
C LEU A 125 25.25 30.19 35.34
N ALA A 126 24.41 29.30 34.84
CA ALA A 126 24.39 28.97 33.38
C ALA A 126 24.15 30.23 32.52
N LYS A 127 23.21 31.11 32.92
CA LYS A 127 22.95 32.39 32.23
C LYS A 127 24.13 33.33 32.29
N MET A 128 24.84 33.41 33.44
CA MET A 128 26.06 34.22 33.60
C MET A 128 27.18 33.69 32.68
N ILE A 129 27.43 32.39 32.66
CA ILE A 129 28.41 31.76 31.74
C ILE A 129 28.08 32.08 30.28
N MET A 130 26.81 31.99 29.86
CA MET A 130 26.36 32.31 28.52
C MET A 130 26.36 33.80 28.17
N SER A 131 26.56 34.69 29.14
CA SER A 131 26.78 36.12 28.89
C SER A 131 28.23 36.45 28.46
N PHE A 132 29.14 35.47 28.50
CA PHE A 132 30.56 35.57 28.14
C PHE A 132 31.30 36.66 28.90
N PRO A 133 31.37 36.64 30.19
CA PRO A 133 32.05 37.63 31.00
C PRO A 133 33.58 37.63 30.73
N THR A 134 34.19 38.82 30.70
CA THR A 134 35.62 39.00 30.48
C THR A 134 36.36 39.44 31.76
N LYS A 135 35.62 39.89 32.77
CA LYS A 135 36.19 40.33 34.08
C LYS A 135 35.98 39.28 35.14
N GLY A 136 36.99 39.02 35.96
CA GLY A 136 36.96 37.98 36.98
C GLY A 136 37.43 36.61 36.47
N ASP A 137 37.12 35.56 37.18
CA ASP A 137 37.43 34.18 36.87
C ASP A 137 36.24 33.27 37.20
N ILE A 138 36.33 31.99 36.82
CA ILE A 138 35.27 31.03 37.03
C ILE A 138 35.03 30.75 38.52
N THR A 139 36.08 30.79 39.35
CA THR A 139 35.98 30.53 40.78
C THR A 139 35.18 31.63 41.50
N SER A 140 35.48 32.90 41.17
CA SER A 140 34.73 34.05 41.69
C SER A 140 33.26 34.06 41.24
N LEU A 141 33.01 33.64 40.00
CA LEU A 141 31.66 33.55 39.45
C LEU A 141 30.83 32.47 40.14
N THR A 142 31.43 31.30 40.40
CA THR A 142 30.73 30.13 40.96
C THR A 142 30.62 30.14 42.47
N SER A 143 31.46 30.91 43.19
CA SER A 143 31.49 30.94 44.68
C SER A 143 30.10 31.20 45.29
N LYS A 144 29.25 32.00 44.66
CA LYS A 144 27.90 32.35 45.12
C LYS A 144 26.88 31.23 44.99
N PHE A 145 27.21 30.17 44.26
CA PHE A 145 26.32 29.04 43.93
C PHE A 145 26.71 27.76 44.67
N ILE A 146 27.78 27.82 45.48
CA ILE A 146 28.19 26.71 46.35
C ILE A 146 27.22 26.66 47.54
N ASN A 147 26.61 25.48 47.75
CA ASN A 147 25.61 25.24 48.77
C ASN A 147 25.67 23.76 49.25
N ASP A 148 24.76 23.33 50.12
CA ASP A 148 24.73 21.95 50.67
C ASP A 148 24.58 20.87 49.59
N LYS A 149 24.00 21.22 48.40
CA LYS A 149 23.80 20.31 47.29
C LYS A 149 24.89 20.39 46.22
N VAL A 150 25.64 21.49 46.19
CA VAL A 150 26.70 21.76 45.20
C VAL A 150 27.92 22.22 46.01
N LYS A 151 28.86 21.31 46.26
CA LYS A 151 29.94 21.52 47.23
C LYS A 151 31.22 22.08 46.63
N THR A 152 31.43 21.92 45.30
CA THR A 152 32.67 22.34 44.67
C THR A 152 32.40 23.23 43.42
N VAL A 153 33.42 23.97 43.03
CA VAL A 153 33.40 24.77 41.78
C VAL A 153 33.15 23.87 40.56
N GLU A 154 33.78 22.70 40.53
CA GLU A 154 33.65 21.74 39.44
C GLU A 154 32.22 21.20 39.34
N GLU A 155 31.55 20.92 40.46
CA GLU A 155 30.15 20.50 40.48
C GLU A 155 29.24 21.63 39.98
N ALA A 156 29.48 22.87 40.39
CA ALA A 156 28.71 24.04 39.93
C ALA A 156 28.85 24.25 38.42
N VAL A 157 30.09 24.21 37.92
CA VAL A 157 30.37 24.36 36.46
C VAL A 157 29.78 23.20 35.68
N THR A 158 29.90 21.97 36.17
CA THR A 158 29.34 20.78 35.51
C THR A 158 27.81 20.87 35.46
N GLY A 159 27.15 21.24 36.54
CA GLY A 159 25.70 21.44 36.58
C GLY A 159 25.24 22.55 35.65
N ALA A 160 25.92 23.71 35.65
CA ALA A 160 25.62 24.78 34.70
C ALA A 160 25.83 24.35 33.23
N SER A 161 26.88 23.55 32.95
CA SER A 161 27.14 23.01 31.62
C SER A 161 26.04 22.08 31.16
N TYR A 162 25.42 21.26 32.02
CA TYR A 162 24.25 20.45 31.67
C TYR A 162 23.04 21.30 31.26
N ILE A 163 22.80 22.41 31.99
CA ILE A 163 21.72 23.35 31.66
C ILE A 163 21.98 23.99 30.28
N ILE A 164 23.23 24.47 30.05
CA ILE A 164 23.63 25.05 28.77
C ILE A 164 23.47 24.03 27.62
N ALA A 165 23.91 22.79 27.85
CA ALA A 165 23.79 21.73 26.85
C ALA A 165 22.32 21.45 26.48
N GLU A 166 21.43 21.49 27.46
CA GLU A 166 19.99 21.30 27.23
C GLU A 166 19.38 22.50 26.50
N TYR A 167 19.73 23.74 26.82
CA TYR A 167 19.28 24.92 26.06
C TYR A 167 19.69 24.87 24.60
N ILE A 168 20.91 24.41 24.32
CA ILE A 168 21.39 24.24 22.93
C ILE A 168 20.57 23.15 22.22
N SER A 169 20.36 22.02 22.86
CA SER A 169 19.63 20.88 22.31
C SER A 169 18.15 21.19 22.03
N ASP A 170 17.51 22.04 22.83
CA ASP A 170 16.12 22.41 22.70
C ASP A 170 15.87 23.57 21.73
N ASN A 171 16.92 24.20 21.23
CA ASN A 171 16.81 25.32 20.33
C ASN A 171 16.36 24.85 18.93
N ALA A 172 15.17 25.27 18.50
CA ALA A 172 14.56 24.89 17.23
C ALA A 172 15.44 25.24 16.00
N TYR A 173 16.19 26.38 16.06
CA TYR A 173 17.09 26.79 14.99
C TYR A 173 18.24 25.79 14.79
N TYR A 174 18.90 25.37 15.88
CA TYR A 174 20.01 24.41 15.81
C TYR A 174 19.54 23.04 15.40
N ARG A 175 18.36 22.61 15.84
CA ARG A 175 17.75 21.35 15.42
C ARG A 175 17.41 21.35 13.92
N LYS A 176 16.75 22.39 13.43
CA LYS A 176 16.41 22.55 12.01
C LYS A 176 17.67 22.56 11.14
N TRP A 177 18.69 23.32 11.57
CA TRP A 177 19.96 23.37 10.84
C TRP A 177 20.64 21.99 10.80
N LEU A 178 20.77 21.30 11.95
CA LEU A 178 21.42 20.00 12.03
C LEU A 178 20.68 18.95 11.18
N ARG A 179 19.36 18.96 11.22
CA ARG A 179 18.52 18.06 10.39
C ARG A 179 18.80 18.28 8.89
N ASN A 180 18.83 19.53 8.45
CA ASN A 180 19.13 19.86 7.05
C ASN A 180 20.58 19.51 6.69
N PHE A 181 21.52 19.74 7.60
CA PHE A 181 22.93 19.41 7.38
C PHE A 181 23.13 17.90 7.22
N ILE A 182 22.54 17.09 8.11
CA ILE A 182 22.59 15.62 8.01
C ILE A 182 21.92 15.14 6.72
N PHE A 183 20.76 15.66 6.37
CA PHE A 183 20.06 15.25 5.15
C PHE A 183 20.92 15.49 3.91
N LYS A 184 21.64 16.61 3.86
CA LYS A 184 22.45 17.01 2.71
C LYS A 184 23.82 16.33 2.65
N ASN A 185 24.46 16.09 3.81
CA ASN A 185 25.88 15.70 3.89
C ASN A 185 26.10 14.39 4.65
N GLY A 186 25.07 13.83 5.26
CA GLY A 186 25.17 12.62 6.06
C GLY A 186 25.11 11.35 5.24
N PHE A 187 25.64 10.28 5.80
CA PHE A 187 25.60 8.93 5.23
C PHE A 187 24.91 7.99 6.21
N ILE A 188 24.01 7.16 5.71
CA ILE A 188 23.57 5.99 6.44
C ILE A 188 24.65 4.94 6.34
N ILE A 189 25.09 4.42 7.47
CA ILE A 189 26.04 3.32 7.55
C ILE A 189 25.42 2.13 8.26
N SER A 190 25.66 0.94 7.77
CA SER A 190 25.35 -0.29 8.51
C SER A 190 26.56 -1.20 8.61
N LYS A 191 26.72 -1.88 9.75
CA LYS A 191 27.83 -2.78 10.03
C LYS A 191 27.31 -4.07 10.65
N LYS A 192 27.84 -5.20 10.19
CA LYS A 192 27.52 -6.52 10.78
C LYS A 192 27.92 -6.54 12.27
N LYS A 193 27.05 -7.06 13.11
CA LYS A 193 27.36 -7.33 14.53
C LYS A 193 28.29 -8.54 14.63
N LYS A 194 29.20 -8.52 15.61
CA LYS A 194 30.24 -9.56 15.77
C LYS A 194 29.67 -10.97 15.89
N ASP A 195 28.55 -11.11 16.60
CA ASP A 195 27.95 -12.43 16.91
C ASP A 195 26.66 -12.67 16.12
N ALA A 196 26.49 -11.97 14.97
CA ALA A 196 25.29 -12.13 14.14
C ALA A 196 25.39 -13.37 13.25
N GLU A 197 24.37 -14.23 13.35
CA GLU A 197 24.20 -15.41 12.49
C GLU A 197 23.27 -15.06 11.30
N ASP A 198 23.81 -15.11 10.10
CA ASP A 198 23.08 -14.99 8.84
C ASP A 198 23.60 -16.10 7.91
N GLU A 199 23.17 -17.34 8.21
CA GLU A 199 23.64 -18.55 7.49
C GLU A 199 23.39 -18.46 5.99
N LYS A 200 22.26 -17.87 5.57
CA LYS A 200 21.87 -17.73 4.17
C LYS A 200 22.44 -16.48 3.50
N LYS A 201 23.21 -15.67 4.25
CA LYS A 201 23.78 -14.40 3.79
C LYS A 201 22.77 -13.46 3.14
N VAL A 202 21.56 -13.41 3.68
CA VAL A 202 20.46 -12.58 3.15
C VAL A 202 20.81 -11.10 3.15
N TYR A 203 21.57 -10.67 4.17
CA TYR A 203 21.96 -9.28 4.38
C TYR A 203 23.41 -8.96 4.04
N GLU A 204 24.12 -9.84 3.29
CA GLU A 204 25.56 -9.71 3.01
C GLU A 204 25.92 -8.32 2.45
N MET A 205 25.10 -7.75 1.56
CA MET A 205 25.33 -6.43 0.98
C MET A 205 25.22 -5.26 1.98
N TYR A 206 24.69 -5.52 3.19
CA TYR A 206 24.54 -4.52 4.25
C TYR A 206 25.50 -4.73 5.42
N TYR A 207 26.46 -5.66 5.31
CA TYR A 207 27.45 -5.93 6.36
C TYR A 207 28.49 -4.80 6.51
N ASP A 208 28.79 -4.10 5.44
CA ASP A 208 29.60 -2.87 5.40
C ASP A 208 29.03 -1.95 4.33
N PHE A 209 27.96 -1.25 4.70
CA PHE A 209 27.18 -0.43 3.76
C PHE A 209 27.27 1.04 4.13
N LYS A 210 27.39 1.89 3.11
CA LYS A 210 27.41 3.35 3.24
C LYS A 210 26.75 3.98 2.04
N GLU A 211 25.70 4.81 2.28
CA GLU A 211 24.99 5.57 1.24
C GLU A 211 24.55 6.93 1.77
N GLU A 212 24.53 7.96 0.91
CA GLU A 212 24.06 9.29 1.28
C GLU A 212 22.60 9.27 1.74
N VAL A 213 22.30 9.99 2.84
CA VAL A 213 20.93 10.08 3.41
C VAL A 213 19.94 10.59 2.37
N SER A 214 20.34 11.56 1.53
CA SER A 214 19.49 12.17 0.50
C SER A 214 19.19 11.27 -0.71
N LYS A 215 20.00 10.22 -0.93
CA LYS A 215 19.93 9.37 -2.13
C LYS A 215 19.50 7.94 -1.87
N ILE A 216 19.48 7.52 -0.61
CA ILE A 216 19.14 6.13 -0.27
C ILE A 216 17.74 5.75 -0.78
N LYS A 217 17.66 4.59 -1.42
CA LYS A 217 16.42 4.06 -1.98
C LYS A 217 15.54 3.44 -0.90
N SER A 218 14.21 3.56 -1.08
CA SER A 218 13.20 3.09 -0.13
C SER A 218 13.37 1.62 0.25
N TYR A 219 13.57 0.73 -0.73
CA TYR A 219 13.76 -0.70 -0.45
C TYR A 219 15.01 -1.00 0.38
N ARG A 220 16.09 -0.21 0.24
CA ARG A 220 17.30 -0.36 1.07
C ARG A 220 17.05 0.05 2.51
N VAL A 221 16.27 1.12 2.73
CA VAL A 221 15.86 1.54 4.07
C VAL A 221 15.09 0.41 4.76
N LEU A 222 14.10 -0.20 4.07
CA LEU A 222 13.34 -1.33 4.62
C LEU A 222 14.21 -2.56 4.88
N ALA A 223 15.12 -2.89 3.95
CA ALA A 223 16.06 -4.01 4.12
C ALA A 223 16.97 -3.82 5.34
N ILE A 224 17.56 -2.63 5.50
CA ILE A 224 18.44 -2.29 6.62
C ILE A 224 17.65 -2.29 7.95
N ASN A 225 16.43 -1.75 7.96
CA ASN A 225 15.57 -1.75 9.14
C ASN A 225 15.22 -3.19 9.58
N ARG A 226 14.90 -4.09 8.63
CA ARG A 226 14.67 -5.51 8.90
C ARG A 226 15.94 -6.18 9.44
N ALA A 227 17.10 -5.96 8.81
CA ALA A 227 18.38 -6.50 9.26
C ALA A 227 18.75 -6.04 10.68
N GLU A 228 18.45 -4.78 11.03
CA GLU A 228 18.67 -4.25 12.38
C GLU A 228 17.69 -4.86 13.40
N LYS A 229 16.40 -5.01 13.03
CA LYS A 229 15.37 -5.66 13.86
C LYS A 229 15.73 -7.13 14.13
N GLU A 230 16.27 -7.83 13.15
CA GLU A 230 16.77 -9.20 13.27
C GLU A 230 18.14 -9.28 13.95
N LYS A 231 18.69 -8.15 14.37
CA LYS A 231 19.98 -8.03 15.08
C LYS A 231 21.21 -8.44 14.28
N ILE A 232 21.11 -8.48 12.96
CA ILE A 232 22.24 -8.82 12.08
C ILE A 232 23.19 -7.64 11.92
N VAL A 233 22.68 -6.42 11.78
CA VAL A 233 23.47 -5.21 11.63
C VAL A 233 23.20 -4.20 12.71
N THR A 234 24.10 -3.21 12.86
CA THR A 234 23.85 -1.94 13.55
C THR A 234 23.79 -0.84 12.51
N VAL A 235 22.87 0.11 12.69
CA VAL A 235 22.65 1.22 11.78
C VAL A 235 22.85 2.54 12.48
N SER A 236 23.57 3.46 11.84
CA SER A 236 23.81 4.81 12.35
C SER A 236 23.99 5.81 11.20
N ILE A 237 23.97 7.09 11.54
CA ILE A 237 24.26 8.16 10.58
C ILE A 237 25.69 8.65 10.86
N ASP A 238 26.51 8.69 9.79
CA ASP A 238 27.88 9.20 9.78
C ASP A 238 27.88 10.60 9.18
N ILE A 239 28.49 11.57 9.88
CA ILE A 239 28.66 12.94 9.41
C ILE A 239 29.99 13.52 9.89
N ASP A 240 30.39 14.66 9.36
CA ASP A 240 31.55 15.41 9.81
C ASP A 240 31.25 16.18 11.10
N ASP A 241 31.52 15.55 12.25
CA ASP A 241 31.35 16.13 13.58
C ASP A 241 32.08 17.47 13.75
N ALA A 242 33.26 17.63 13.12
CA ALA A 242 34.05 18.84 13.26
C ALA A 242 33.33 20.05 12.63
N LYS A 243 32.69 19.87 11.47
CA LYS A 243 31.89 20.94 10.84
C LYS A 243 30.66 21.30 11.67
N VAL A 244 30.01 20.33 12.29
CA VAL A 244 28.85 20.59 13.17
C VAL A 244 29.27 21.38 14.39
N LEU A 245 30.32 20.94 15.06
CA LEU A 245 30.84 21.62 16.27
C LEU A 245 31.31 23.04 15.93
N SER A 246 32.05 23.21 14.84
CA SER A 246 32.49 24.54 14.38
C SER A 246 31.32 25.49 14.14
N PHE A 247 30.24 25.01 13.49
CA PHE A 247 29.04 25.83 13.30
C PHE A 247 28.39 26.23 14.63
N PHE A 248 28.25 25.30 15.58
CA PHE A 248 27.67 25.62 16.87
C PHE A 248 28.53 26.59 17.66
N GLU A 249 29.86 26.40 17.66
CA GLU A 249 30.79 27.31 18.31
C GLU A 249 30.69 28.72 17.72
N GLU A 250 30.66 28.86 16.36
CA GLU A 250 30.52 30.12 15.69
C GLU A 250 29.22 30.87 16.04
N LYS A 251 28.11 30.14 16.16
CA LYS A 251 26.79 30.72 16.45
C LYS A 251 26.54 31.01 17.92
N ILE A 252 27.16 30.25 18.83
CA ILE A 252 26.90 30.32 20.26
C ILE A 252 27.92 31.20 20.98
N ILE A 253 29.20 31.11 20.60
CA ILE A 253 30.28 31.85 21.29
C ILE A 253 30.32 33.29 20.77
N LYS A 254 29.75 34.21 21.55
CA LYS A 254 29.66 35.64 21.19
C LYS A 254 30.95 36.40 21.46
N ASN A 255 31.73 36.00 22.43
CA ASN A 255 32.99 36.66 22.79
C ASN A 255 34.08 35.63 23.07
N LYS A 256 35.12 35.63 22.22
CA LYS A 256 36.22 34.66 22.29
C LYS A 256 37.26 34.97 23.42
N GLU A 257 37.20 36.16 23.95
CA GLU A 257 38.12 36.58 25.06
C GLU A 257 37.60 36.22 26.44
N SER A 258 36.38 35.67 26.53
CA SER A 258 35.80 35.27 27.80
C SER A 258 36.46 34.03 28.37
N PHE A 259 36.67 34.00 29.69
CA PHE A 259 37.12 32.79 30.42
C PHE A 259 36.07 31.66 30.40
N ALA A 260 34.82 31.95 30.01
CA ALA A 260 33.76 30.98 29.88
C ALA A 260 33.80 30.16 28.57
N VAL A 261 34.68 30.53 27.61
CA VAL A 261 34.68 29.90 26.25
C VAL A 261 34.86 28.40 26.31
N ASP A 262 35.81 27.90 27.06
CA ASP A 262 36.08 26.44 27.14
C ASP A 262 34.96 25.68 27.84
N ILE A 263 34.28 26.29 28.80
CA ILE A 263 33.11 25.70 29.45
C ILE A 263 31.96 25.56 28.44
N VAL A 264 31.73 26.63 27.68
CA VAL A 264 30.66 26.60 26.65
C VAL A 264 30.99 25.64 25.50
N LYS A 265 32.26 25.54 25.05
CA LYS A 265 32.68 24.53 24.08
C LYS A 265 32.44 23.11 24.58
N ASN A 266 32.75 22.83 25.84
CA ASN A 266 32.47 21.51 26.41
C ASN A 266 30.95 21.23 26.50
N ALA A 267 30.14 22.24 26.85
CA ALA A 267 28.69 22.13 26.89
C ALA A 267 28.10 21.93 25.45
N ILE A 268 28.65 22.58 24.44
CA ILE A 268 28.30 22.37 23.02
C ILE A 268 28.58 20.91 22.62
N LYS A 269 29.79 20.42 22.95
CA LYS A 269 30.18 19.03 22.64
C LYS A 269 29.30 18.00 23.35
N ASP A 270 28.97 18.23 24.63
CA ASP A 270 28.04 17.39 25.38
C ASP A 270 26.63 17.44 24.81
N SER A 271 26.10 18.64 24.51
CA SER A 271 24.81 18.83 23.84
C SER A 271 24.74 18.07 22.52
N TYR A 272 25.78 18.23 21.69
CA TYR A 272 25.84 17.57 20.39
C TYR A 272 25.82 16.03 20.53
N LYS A 273 26.77 15.47 21.29
CA LYS A 273 26.95 14.00 21.35
C LYS A 273 25.86 13.27 22.13
N ARG A 274 25.38 13.87 23.20
CA ARG A 274 24.46 13.20 24.14
C ARG A 274 22.98 13.53 23.88
N LEU A 275 22.67 14.71 23.37
CA LEU A 275 21.28 15.19 23.30
C LEU A 275 20.78 15.40 21.86
N ILE A 276 21.34 16.37 21.13
CA ILE A 276 20.76 16.85 19.87
C ILE A 276 21.00 15.86 18.72
N PHE A 277 22.23 15.34 18.53
CA PHE A 277 22.53 14.43 17.43
C PHE A 277 21.75 13.11 17.53
N PRO A 278 21.74 12.38 18.67
CA PRO A 278 20.96 11.15 18.78
C PRO A 278 19.45 11.36 18.62
N SER A 279 18.94 12.55 18.98
CA SER A 279 17.54 12.90 18.78
C SER A 279 17.23 13.14 17.30
N VAL A 280 18.05 13.95 16.62
CA VAL A 280 17.87 14.28 15.19
C VAL A 280 18.16 13.06 14.31
N GLU A 281 19.12 12.22 14.67
CA GLU A 281 19.37 10.94 13.99
C GLU A 281 18.13 10.07 13.97
N ARG A 282 17.48 9.88 15.13
CA ARG A 282 16.23 9.12 15.23
C ARG A 282 15.11 9.74 14.39
N GLU A 283 14.99 11.07 14.38
CA GLU A 283 14.00 11.79 13.59
C GLU A 283 14.20 11.56 12.08
N ILE A 284 15.44 11.65 11.61
CA ILE A 284 15.79 11.42 10.20
C ILE A 284 15.54 9.96 9.82
N ARG A 285 15.97 9.01 10.65
CA ARG A 285 15.72 7.59 10.40
C ARG A 285 14.23 7.26 10.38
N ALA A 286 13.45 7.85 11.29
CA ALA A 286 11.99 7.71 11.30
C ALA A 286 11.35 8.29 10.03
N ALA A 287 11.77 9.48 9.59
CA ALA A 287 11.28 10.10 8.36
C ALA A 287 11.64 9.30 7.09
N LEU A 288 12.85 8.73 7.04
CA LEU A 288 13.24 7.84 5.95
C LEU A 288 12.44 6.54 5.94
N SER A 289 12.20 5.96 7.11
CA SER A 289 11.36 4.76 7.25
C SER A 289 9.93 5.04 6.82
N GLU A 290 9.34 6.13 7.29
CA GLU A 290 7.97 6.52 6.89
C GLU A 290 7.85 6.71 5.38
N LYS A 291 8.79 7.43 4.75
CA LYS A 291 8.81 7.59 3.30
C LYS A 291 8.97 6.26 2.57
N ALA A 292 9.82 5.37 3.09
CA ALA A 292 10.03 4.06 2.48
C ALA A 292 8.80 3.15 2.61
N GLU A 293 8.12 3.20 3.75
CA GLU A 293 6.87 2.50 3.99
C GLU A 293 5.75 3.00 3.06
N ASP A 294 5.61 4.31 2.89
CA ASP A 294 4.59 4.90 1.99
C ASP A 294 4.80 4.45 0.53
N VAL A 295 6.05 4.44 0.05
CA VAL A 295 6.38 3.92 -1.29
C VAL A 295 6.07 2.43 -1.40
N ALA A 296 6.43 1.64 -0.40
CA ALA A 296 6.17 0.20 -0.41
C ALA A 296 4.67 -0.12 -0.36
N ILE A 297 3.90 0.58 0.49
CA ILE A 297 2.44 0.40 0.58
C ILE A 297 1.76 0.76 -0.74
N LYS A 298 2.23 1.82 -1.42
CA LYS A 298 1.72 2.16 -2.75
C LYS A 298 1.94 1.01 -3.74
N ASN A 299 3.16 0.46 -3.81
CA ASN A 299 3.47 -0.67 -4.68
C ASN A 299 2.62 -1.91 -4.33
N PHE A 300 2.41 -2.18 -3.03
CA PHE A 300 1.56 -3.30 -2.60
C PHE A 300 0.11 -3.09 -3.01
N SER A 301 -0.37 -1.85 -2.96
CA SER A 301 -1.71 -1.47 -3.42
C SER A 301 -1.88 -1.71 -4.92
N GLU A 302 -0.92 -1.26 -5.73
CA GLU A 302 -0.91 -1.46 -7.18
C GLU A 302 -0.84 -2.96 -7.54
N ASN A 303 -0.01 -3.72 -6.84
CA ASN A 303 0.09 -5.17 -7.03
C ASN A 303 -1.21 -5.90 -6.67
N LEU A 304 -1.88 -5.49 -5.59
CA LEU A 304 -3.17 -6.05 -5.17
C LEU A 304 -4.26 -5.72 -6.19
N GLU A 305 -4.34 -4.47 -6.63
CA GLU A 305 -5.32 -4.02 -7.63
C GLU A 305 -5.24 -4.86 -8.91
N ASN A 306 -4.04 -5.00 -9.47
CA ASN A 306 -3.83 -5.79 -10.67
C ASN A 306 -4.18 -7.27 -10.46
N LEU A 307 -3.89 -7.83 -9.29
CA LEU A 307 -4.26 -9.21 -8.96
C LEU A 307 -5.79 -9.39 -8.88
N LEU A 308 -6.50 -8.45 -8.25
CA LEU A 308 -7.96 -8.48 -8.12
C LEU A 308 -8.65 -8.29 -9.48
N LEU A 309 -8.08 -7.43 -10.32
CA LEU A 309 -8.62 -7.12 -11.65
C LEU A 309 -8.13 -8.10 -12.73
N THR A 310 -7.42 -9.18 -12.37
CA THR A 310 -7.06 -10.24 -13.33
C THR A 310 -8.31 -10.76 -14.06
N PRO A 311 -8.29 -10.86 -15.40
CA PRO A 311 -9.42 -11.34 -16.18
C PRO A 311 -9.89 -12.71 -15.75
N PRO A 312 -11.20 -12.90 -15.48
CA PRO A 312 -11.75 -14.19 -15.11
C PRO A 312 -11.73 -15.16 -16.28
N ILE A 313 -11.45 -16.43 -16.01
CA ILE A 313 -11.58 -17.50 -16.99
C ILE A 313 -13.01 -18.07 -16.91
N LYS A 314 -13.85 -17.62 -17.84
CA LYS A 314 -15.27 -17.97 -17.91
C LYS A 314 -15.50 -19.27 -18.70
N ASP A 315 -16.58 -19.98 -18.42
CA ASP A 315 -17.09 -21.12 -19.19
C ASP A 315 -16.12 -22.31 -19.31
N LYS A 316 -15.23 -22.50 -18.33
CA LYS A 316 -14.23 -23.58 -18.31
C LYS A 316 -14.42 -24.52 -17.11
N MET A 317 -14.22 -25.81 -17.38
CA MET A 317 -14.06 -26.82 -16.35
C MET A 317 -12.63 -26.74 -15.81
N VAL A 318 -12.48 -26.57 -14.50
CA VAL A 318 -11.18 -26.35 -13.86
C VAL A 318 -10.88 -27.47 -12.85
N LEU A 319 -9.64 -27.96 -12.90
CA LEU A 319 -9.08 -28.82 -11.86
C LEU A 319 -8.17 -27.99 -10.96
N GLY A 320 -8.62 -27.65 -9.74
CA GLY A 320 -7.77 -27.06 -8.71
C GLY A 320 -6.84 -28.11 -8.12
N PHE A 321 -5.55 -27.81 -8.09
CA PHE A 321 -4.50 -28.72 -7.62
C PHE A 321 -3.71 -28.04 -6.50
N ASP A 322 -3.82 -28.59 -5.30
CA ASP A 322 -3.06 -28.16 -4.12
C ASP A 322 -1.87 -29.11 -3.89
N PRO A 323 -0.63 -28.67 -4.21
CA PRO A 323 0.56 -29.49 -4.13
C PRO A 323 0.96 -29.81 -2.68
N ALA A 324 1.37 -31.06 -2.41
CA ALA A 324 1.95 -31.43 -1.12
C ALA A 324 2.77 -32.73 -1.21
N TYR A 325 3.84 -32.82 -0.40
CA TYR A 325 4.66 -34.04 -0.33
C TYR A 325 4.05 -35.12 0.57
N ARG A 326 3.90 -34.81 1.87
CA ARG A 326 3.55 -35.82 2.89
C ARG A 326 2.06 -36.15 2.93
N THR A 327 1.22 -35.14 2.88
CA THR A 327 -0.24 -35.29 3.03
C THR A 327 -0.90 -35.73 1.73
N GLY A 328 -0.17 -35.79 0.62
CA GLY A 328 -0.65 -36.03 -0.75
C GLY A 328 -1.30 -34.78 -1.34
N CYS A 329 -1.25 -34.68 -2.67
CA CYS A 329 -1.86 -33.58 -3.41
C CYS A 329 -3.40 -33.73 -3.42
N LYS A 330 -4.11 -32.61 -3.29
CA LYS A 330 -5.59 -32.58 -3.32
C LYS A 330 -6.05 -31.97 -4.63
N LEU A 331 -7.04 -32.60 -5.21
CA LEU A 331 -7.63 -32.25 -6.49
C LEU A 331 -9.09 -31.88 -6.29
N ALA A 332 -9.49 -30.74 -6.81
CA ALA A 332 -10.89 -30.27 -6.79
C ALA A 332 -11.40 -30.02 -8.20
N VAL A 333 -12.37 -30.79 -8.66
CA VAL A 333 -13.03 -30.58 -9.93
C VAL A 333 -14.11 -29.53 -9.78
N LEU A 334 -14.00 -28.44 -10.51
CA LEU A 334 -14.92 -27.30 -10.50
C LEU A 334 -15.60 -27.14 -11.84
N ASN A 335 -16.93 -26.95 -11.80
CA ASN A 335 -17.68 -26.56 -13.01
C ASN A 335 -17.48 -25.08 -13.34
N PRO A 336 -17.95 -24.57 -14.49
CA PRO A 336 -17.76 -23.18 -14.90
C PRO A 336 -18.24 -22.09 -13.92
N VAL A 337 -19.15 -22.44 -12.99
CA VAL A 337 -19.64 -21.53 -11.94
C VAL A 337 -18.98 -21.75 -10.57
N GLY A 338 -17.88 -22.47 -10.52
CA GLY A 338 -17.11 -22.72 -9.29
C GLY A 338 -17.74 -23.73 -8.31
N LYS A 339 -18.77 -24.49 -8.74
CA LYS A 339 -19.35 -25.57 -7.92
C LYS A 339 -18.44 -26.77 -7.93
N VAL A 340 -18.16 -27.33 -6.76
CA VAL A 340 -17.37 -28.55 -6.59
C VAL A 340 -18.16 -29.76 -7.07
N LEU A 341 -17.59 -30.53 -7.98
CA LEU A 341 -18.18 -31.78 -8.50
C LEU A 341 -17.52 -33.02 -7.90
N LYS A 342 -16.20 -32.97 -7.65
CA LYS A 342 -15.45 -34.09 -7.10
C LYS A 342 -14.23 -33.57 -6.35
N ILE A 343 -13.89 -34.22 -5.26
CA ILE A 343 -12.60 -34.07 -4.57
C ILE A 343 -11.88 -35.42 -4.68
N GLU A 344 -10.59 -35.39 -4.93
CA GLU A 344 -9.74 -36.57 -5.01
C GLU A 344 -8.38 -36.28 -4.36
N LYS A 345 -7.70 -37.34 -3.89
CA LYS A 345 -6.39 -37.27 -3.28
C LYS A 345 -5.43 -38.22 -3.99
N ILE A 346 -4.25 -37.72 -4.32
CA ILE A 346 -3.21 -38.48 -5.01
C ILE A 346 -1.85 -38.30 -4.35
N TYR A 347 -0.93 -39.21 -4.62
CA TYR A 347 0.43 -39.21 -4.04
C TYR A 347 1.52 -39.34 -5.12
N PRO A 348 1.67 -38.36 -6.02
CA PRO A 348 2.65 -38.45 -7.11
C PRO A 348 4.10 -38.25 -6.65
N HIS A 349 4.33 -37.70 -5.44
CA HIS A 349 5.63 -37.28 -4.96
C HIS A 349 6.16 -38.14 -3.80
N PRO A 350 7.50 -38.17 -3.56
CA PRO A 350 8.07 -38.76 -2.35
C PRO A 350 7.51 -38.08 -1.08
N PRO A 351 7.42 -38.79 0.07
CA PRO A 351 7.96 -40.14 0.31
C PRO A 351 7.03 -41.28 -0.16
N VAL A 352 5.76 -41.04 -0.46
CA VAL A 352 4.82 -42.12 -0.84
C VAL A 352 5.02 -42.57 -2.27
N ASN A 353 5.22 -41.65 -3.20
CA ASN A 353 5.63 -41.87 -4.60
C ASN A 353 4.80 -42.92 -5.38
N LYS A 354 3.47 -42.79 -5.37
CA LYS A 354 2.54 -43.62 -6.18
C LYS A 354 2.28 -42.92 -7.54
N TYR A 355 3.35 -42.69 -8.31
CA TYR A 355 3.30 -41.84 -9.50
C TYR A 355 2.31 -42.36 -10.56
N GLU A 356 2.38 -43.63 -10.96
CA GLU A 356 1.52 -44.21 -12.01
C GLU A 356 0.06 -44.30 -11.58
N GLU A 357 -0.24 -44.65 -10.29
CA GLU A 357 -1.58 -44.62 -9.76
C GLU A 357 -2.16 -43.18 -9.80
N ALA A 358 -1.36 -42.22 -9.39
CA ALA A 358 -1.74 -40.82 -9.40
C ALA A 358 -1.99 -40.31 -10.83
N LYS A 359 -1.15 -40.70 -11.78
CA LYS A 359 -1.28 -40.36 -13.21
C LYS A 359 -2.56 -40.92 -13.80
N ALA A 360 -2.84 -42.20 -13.58
CA ALA A 360 -4.05 -42.83 -14.08
C ALA A 360 -5.33 -42.21 -13.51
N LYS A 361 -5.35 -41.90 -12.21
CA LYS A 361 -6.49 -41.22 -11.57
C LYS A 361 -6.70 -39.80 -12.13
N THR A 362 -5.62 -39.05 -12.38
CA THR A 362 -5.70 -37.70 -12.88
C THR A 362 -6.20 -37.67 -14.32
N ILE A 363 -5.74 -38.61 -15.17
CA ILE A 363 -6.22 -38.79 -16.55
C ILE A 363 -7.72 -39.13 -16.54
N ASP A 364 -8.18 -40.07 -15.67
CA ASP A 364 -9.58 -40.41 -15.54
C ASP A 364 -10.45 -39.20 -15.16
N LEU A 365 -10.01 -38.40 -14.17
CA LEU A 365 -10.71 -37.17 -13.78
C LEU A 365 -10.81 -36.19 -14.94
N ILE A 366 -9.69 -35.92 -15.64
CA ILE A 366 -9.64 -34.98 -16.76
C ILE A 366 -10.59 -35.40 -17.87
N ASN A 367 -10.62 -36.67 -18.22
CA ASN A 367 -11.49 -37.20 -19.28
C ASN A 367 -12.95 -37.27 -18.85
N LYS A 368 -13.24 -37.80 -17.64
CA LYS A 368 -14.60 -37.95 -17.12
C LYS A 368 -15.37 -36.65 -16.98
N TYR A 369 -14.69 -35.59 -16.53
CA TYR A 369 -15.30 -34.28 -16.31
C TYR A 369 -15.01 -33.26 -17.41
N ASN A 370 -14.36 -33.65 -18.50
CA ASN A 370 -13.95 -32.77 -19.60
C ASN A 370 -13.19 -31.52 -19.12
N ILE A 371 -12.21 -31.71 -18.24
CA ILE A 371 -11.47 -30.60 -17.64
C ILE A 371 -10.65 -29.86 -18.71
N ASP A 372 -10.82 -28.56 -18.82
CA ASP A 372 -10.14 -27.71 -19.80
C ASP A 372 -8.77 -27.23 -19.27
N ILE A 373 -8.69 -26.90 -17.98
CA ILE A 373 -7.52 -26.24 -17.39
C ILE A 373 -7.22 -26.81 -16.00
N VAL A 374 -5.92 -27.00 -15.71
CA VAL A 374 -5.44 -27.37 -14.37
C VAL A 374 -4.82 -26.14 -13.71
N ALA A 375 -5.37 -25.70 -12.57
CA ALA A 375 -4.86 -24.63 -11.73
C ALA A 375 -3.97 -25.22 -10.63
N ILE A 376 -2.65 -25.02 -10.70
CA ILE A 376 -1.68 -25.58 -9.75
C ILE A 376 -1.24 -24.49 -8.77
N GLY A 377 -1.34 -24.74 -7.47
CA GLY A 377 -0.84 -23.84 -6.44
C GLY A 377 0.69 -23.68 -6.50
N ASN A 378 1.19 -22.47 -6.20
CA ASN A 378 2.62 -22.14 -6.30
C ASN A 378 3.43 -22.39 -5.02
N GLY A 379 2.91 -23.16 -4.06
CA GLY A 379 3.58 -23.46 -2.81
C GLY A 379 4.54 -24.65 -2.85
N THR A 380 4.60 -25.37 -1.73
CA THR A 380 5.47 -26.55 -1.57
C THR A 380 5.13 -27.62 -2.60
N ALA A 381 6.13 -28.21 -3.24
CA ALA A 381 5.99 -29.23 -4.30
C ALA A 381 5.31 -28.74 -5.61
N SER A 382 5.22 -27.45 -5.82
CA SER A 382 4.60 -26.88 -7.04
C SER A 382 5.31 -27.33 -8.31
N ARG A 383 6.64 -27.32 -8.33
CA ARG A 383 7.42 -27.70 -9.51
C ARG A 383 7.29 -29.19 -9.88
N GLU A 384 7.36 -30.06 -8.88
CA GLU A 384 7.16 -31.49 -9.07
C GLU A 384 5.72 -31.76 -9.56
N SER A 385 4.77 -30.99 -9.06
CA SER A 385 3.38 -31.08 -9.49
C SER A 385 3.17 -30.53 -10.90
N GLU A 386 3.88 -29.47 -11.27
CA GLU A 386 3.91 -28.96 -12.64
C GLU A 386 4.46 -30.01 -13.61
N LYS A 387 5.59 -30.64 -13.28
CA LYS A 387 6.15 -31.76 -14.08
C LYS A 387 5.18 -32.92 -14.20
N PHE A 388 4.55 -33.30 -13.09
CA PHE A 388 3.55 -34.36 -13.06
C PHE A 388 2.36 -34.02 -13.98
N ILE A 389 1.80 -32.83 -13.90
CA ILE A 389 0.67 -32.42 -14.74
C ILE A 389 1.05 -32.32 -16.22
N SER A 390 2.24 -31.79 -16.53
CA SER A 390 2.74 -31.78 -17.91
C SER A 390 2.82 -33.19 -18.51
N ASP A 391 3.33 -34.17 -17.73
CA ASP A 391 3.39 -35.57 -18.14
C ASP A 391 1.99 -36.21 -18.28
N VAL A 392 1.05 -35.87 -17.41
CA VAL A 392 -0.36 -36.26 -17.52
C VAL A 392 -0.97 -35.73 -18.81
N ILE A 393 -0.81 -34.45 -19.09
CA ILE A 393 -1.40 -33.77 -20.26
C ILE A 393 -0.85 -34.36 -21.57
N LYS A 394 0.45 -34.65 -21.65
CA LYS A 394 1.07 -35.33 -22.80
C LYS A 394 0.50 -36.71 -23.11
N SER A 395 -0.17 -37.33 -22.13
CA SER A 395 -0.81 -38.66 -22.26
C SER A 395 -2.30 -38.56 -22.65
N ILE A 396 -2.81 -37.37 -22.96
CA ILE A 396 -4.23 -37.11 -23.29
C ILE A 396 -4.36 -36.61 -24.72
N ASP A 397 -5.25 -37.17 -25.51
CA ASP A 397 -5.40 -36.87 -26.94
C ASP A 397 -6.12 -35.55 -27.26
N ARG A 398 -6.60 -34.81 -26.24
CA ARG A 398 -7.23 -33.51 -26.40
C ARG A 398 -6.42 -32.38 -25.77
N LYS A 399 -6.69 -31.16 -26.19
CA LYS A 399 -6.03 -29.99 -25.59
C LYS A 399 -6.50 -29.80 -24.13
N VAL A 400 -5.57 -29.80 -23.21
CA VAL A 400 -5.71 -29.40 -21.80
C VAL A 400 -4.56 -28.48 -21.48
N ASP A 401 -4.86 -27.34 -20.89
CA ASP A 401 -3.82 -26.39 -20.51
C ASP A 401 -3.63 -26.41 -18.98
N TYR A 402 -2.52 -25.88 -18.47
CA TYR A 402 -2.33 -25.64 -17.04
C TYR A 402 -1.79 -24.25 -16.78
N ILE A 403 -1.92 -23.79 -15.54
CA ILE A 403 -1.39 -22.52 -15.06
C ILE A 403 -1.00 -22.64 -13.59
N ILE A 404 0.08 -21.95 -13.21
CA ILE A 404 0.46 -21.80 -11.82
C ILE A 404 -0.33 -20.62 -11.22
N VAL A 405 -1.05 -20.89 -10.13
CA VAL A 405 -1.90 -19.91 -9.42
C VAL A 405 -1.30 -19.61 -8.06
N SER A 406 -1.27 -18.34 -7.68
CA SER A 406 -0.82 -17.96 -6.34
C SER A 406 -1.74 -18.55 -5.27
N GLU A 407 -1.18 -19.33 -4.36
CA GLU A 407 -1.89 -19.88 -3.21
C GLU A 407 -1.80 -18.99 -1.96
N ALA A 408 -1.17 -17.79 -2.07
CA ALA A 408 -1.03 -16.87 -0.96
C ALA A 408 -2.39 -16.60 -0.28
N GLY A 409 -2.45 -16.82 1.03
CA GLY A 409 -3.70 -16.73 1.80
C GLY A 409 -4.71 -17.86 1.59
N ALA A 410 -4.48 -18.87 0.72
CA ALA A 410 -5.39 -20.01 0.58
C ALA A 410 -5.51 -20.82 1.88
N SER A 411 -4.42 -20.95 2.62
CA SER A 411 -4.40 -21.57 3.95
C SER A 411 -5.21 -20.75 4.98
N VAL A 412 -5.22 -19.44 4.87
CA VAL A 412 -6.03 -18.55 5.73
C VAL A 412 -7.51 -18.74 5.43
N TYR A 413 -7.89 -18.76 4.15
CA TYR A 413 -9.27 -19.05 3.74
C TYR A 413 -9.70 -20.44 4.21
N SER A 414 -8.95 -21.49 3.88
CA SER A 414 -9.35 -22.88 4.10
C SER A 414 -9.53 -23.25 5.59
N ALA A 415 -8.82 -22.54 6.49
CA ALA A 415 -8.98 -22.67 7.94
C ALA A 415 -10.04 -21.73 8.53
N SER A 416 -10.60 -20.82 7.74
CA SER A 416 -11.55 -19.81 8.23
C SER A 416 -12.92 -20.38 8.57
N PRO A 417 -13.68 -19.73 9.49
CA PRO A 417 -15.08 -20.10 9.76
C PRO A 417 -15.96 -20.05 8.51
N LEU A 418 -15.65 -19.15 7.55
CA LEU A 418 -16.35 -19.05 6.28
C LEU A 418 -16.18 -20.32 5.44
N ALA A 419 -14.95 -20.78 5.26
CA ALA A 419 -14.68 -22.00 4.49
C ALA A 419 -15.25 -23.27 5.17
N ILE A 420 -15.24 -23.30 6.51
CA ILE A 420 -15.89 -24.38 7.27
C ILE A 420 -17.40 -24.38 7.01
N LYS A 421 -18.05 -23.22 6.98
CA LYS A 421 -19.48 -23.10 6.67
C LYS A 421 -19.80 -23.47 5.22
N GLU A 422 -18.93 -23.07 4.26
CA GLU A 422 -19.12 -23.44 2.84
C GLU A 422 -18.94 -24.95 2.59
N PHE A 423 -18.00 -25.58 3.29
CA PHE A 423 -17.61 -26.98 3.09
C PHE A 423 -17.36 -27.68 4.44
N PRO A 424 -18.42 -28.00 5.21
CA PRO A 424 -18.28 -28.56 6.55
C PRO A 424 -17.63 -29.96 6.56
N ASP A 425 -17.84 -30.74 5.50
CA ASP A 425 -17.37 -32.13 5.41
C ASP A 425 -15.98 -32.31 4.83
N LEU A 426 -15.35 -31.20 4.37
CA LEU A 426 -14.03 -31.22 3.75
C LEU A 426 -12.93 -30.82 4.75
N VAL A 427 -11.72 -31.36 4.56
CA VAL A 427 -10.54 -30.95 5.33
C VAL A 427 -9.91 -29.67 4.77
N VAL A 428 -8.99 -29.07 5.54
CA VAL A 428 -8.37 -27.77 5.21
C VAL A 428 -7.72 -27.76 3.83
N GLU A 429 -6.96 -28.80 3.49
CA GLU A 429 -6.24 -28.90 2.22
C GLU A 429 -7.18 -29.10 1.01
N GLU A 430 -8.32 -29.75 1.21
CA GLU A 430 -9.33 -29.92 0.16
C GLU A 430 -10.02 -28.58 -0.15
N ARG A 431 -10.29 -27.79 0.89
CA ARG A 431 -10.81 -26.42 0.73
C ARG A 431 -9.78 -25.51 0.03
N SER A 432 -8.48 -25.73 0.29
CA SER A 432 -7.39 -25.02 -0.39
C SER A 432 -7.40 -25.30 -1.89
N ALA A 433 -7.50 -26.56 -2.31
CA ALA A 433 -7.58 -26.94 -3.72
C ALA A 433 -8.79 -26.28 -4.44
N ILE A 434 -9.94 -26.19 -3.75
CA ILE A 434 -11.11 -25.47 -4.27
C ILE A 434 -10.79 -23.99 -4.49
N SER A 435 -10.18 -23.34 -3.48
CA SER A 435 -9.83 -21.93 -3.56
C SER A 435 -8.85 -21.63 -4.70
N ILE A 436 -7.82 -22.48 -4.89
CA ILE A 436 -6.87 -22.35 -5.99
C ILE A 436 -7.59 -22.38 -7.35
N GLY A 437 -8.49 -23.33 -7.55
CA GLY A 437 -9.27 -23.41 -8.80
C GLY A 437 -10.22 -22.23 -9.01
N ARG A 438 -10.90 -21.77 -7.94
CA ARG A 438 -11.80 -20.61 -8.00
C ARG A 438 -11.08 -19.28 -8.25
N ARG A 439 -9.85 -19.12 -7.76
CA ARG A 439 -9.04 -17.95 -8.07
C ARG A 439 -8.74 -17.80 -9.55
N LEU A 440 -8.59 -18.91 -10.26
CA LEU A 440 -8.44 -18.91 -11.69
C LEU A 440 -9.74 -18.52 -12.41
N GLN A 441 -10.88 -18.99 -11.90
CA GLN A 441 -12.19 -18.66 -12.48
C GLN A 441 -12.58 -17.20 -12.25
N ASP A 442 -12.39 -16.68 -11.02
CA ASP A 442 -12.60 -15.27 -10.67
C ASP A 442 -11.79 -14.91 -9.41
N ALA A 443 -10.63 -14.26 -9.62
CA ALA A 443 -9.72 -13.86 -8.56
C ALA A 443 -10.40 -12.91 -7.55
N LEU A 444 -11.15 -11.91 -8.03
CA LEU A 444 -11.82 -10.92 -7.17
C LEU A 444 -12.80 -11.60 -6.22
N SER A 445 -13.70 -12.43 -6.76
CA SER A 445 -14.75 -13.09 -5.96
C SER A 445 -14.19 -14.05 -4.90
N GLU A 446 -13.01 -14.62 -5.13
CA GLU A 446 -12.40 -15.54 -4.16
C GLU A 446 -11.50 -14.80 -3.16
N LEU A 447 -10.68 -13.84 -3.60
CA LEU A 447 -9.72 -13.14 -2.74
C LEU A 447 -10.39 -12.22 -1.71
N VAL A 448 -11.57 -11.68 -1.97
CA VAL A 448 -12.33 -10.90 -0.98
C VAL A 448 -12.80 -11.70 0.25
N LYS A 449 -12.67 -13.02 0.22
CA LYS A 449 -13.01 -13.91 1.36
C LYS A 449 -11.96 -13.91 2.45
N ILE A 450 -10.76 -13.41 2.18
CA ILE A 450 -9.65 -13.28 3.13
C ILE A 450 -9.32 -11.82 3.38
N THR A 451 -8.58 -11.54 4.44
CA THR A 451 -8.08 -10.19 4.69
C THR A 451 -7.02 -9.83 3.64
N PRO A 452 -7.05 -8.60 3.10
CA PRO A 452 -6.11 -8.19 2.05
C PRO A 452 -4.64 -8.38 2.45
N GLU A 453 -4.31 -8.21 3.72
CA GLU A 453 -2.95 -8.41 4.26
C GLU A 453 -2.49 -9.88 4.19
N SER A 454 -3.40 -10.82 4.04
CA SER A 454 -3.07 -12.25 3.86
C SER A 454 -2.71 -12.59 2.42
N ILE A 455 -2.93 -11.66 1.49
CA ILE A 455 -2.52 -11.79 0.09
C ILE A 455 -1.06 -11.33 -0.02
N GLY A 456 -0.18 -12.17 -0.51
CA GLY A 456 1.25 -11.85 -0.68
C GLY A 456 1.45 -10.90 -1.86
N VAL A 457 1.56 -9.61 -1.60
CA VAL A 457 1.66 -8.55 -2.63
C VAL A 457 3.01 -7.83 -2.61
N GLY A 458 3.93 -8.19 -1.72
CA GLY A 458 5.26 -7.59 -1.69
C GLY A 458 6.21 -8.11 -0.63
N LEU A 459 7.51 -7.95 -0.90
CA LEU A 459 8.61 -8.52 -0.10
C LEU A 459 8.68 -7.99 1.35
N TYR A 460 8.34 -6.71 1.57
CA TYR A 460 8.42 -6.03 2.87
C TYR A 460 7.05 -5.78 3.51
N GLN A 461 6.02 -6.49 3.08
CA GLN A 461 4.63 -6.28 3.54
C GLN A 461 4.46 -6.36 5.07
N HIS A 462 5.29 -7.17 5.75
CA HIS A 462 5.24 -7.31 7.22
C HIS A 462 6.20 -6.37 7.97
N ASP A 463 6.89 -5.47 7.28
CA ASP A 463 7.85 -4.52 7.86
C ASP A 463 7.38 -3.06 7.77
N VAL A 464 6.19 -2.83 7.27
CA VAL A 464 5.58 -1.50 7.18
C VAL A 464 4.51 -1.29 8.25
N ASN A 465 4.05 -0.06 8.43
CA ASN A 465 2.99 0.26 9.38
C ASN A 465 1.69 -0.50 9.06
N ALA A 466 1.30 -1.41 9.96
CA ALA A 466 0.15 -2.29 9.75
C ALA A 466 -1.17 -1.54 9.54
N LYS A 467 -1.40 -0.40 10.23
CA LYS A 467 -2.64 0.38 10.06
C LYS A 467 -2.69 1.09 8.72
N LYS A 468 -1.58 1.71 8.29
CA LYS A 468 -1.48 2.34 6.96
C LYS A 468 -1.66 1.29 5.86
N LEU A 469 -1.01 0.13 6.00
CA LEU A 469 -1.14 -0.98 5.06
C LEU A 469 -2.59 -1.45 4.95
N SER A 470 -3.21 -1.82 6.07
CA SER A 470 -4.60 -2.29 6.12
C SER A 470 -5.56 -1.31 5.46
N SER A 471 -5.50 -0.04 5.85
CA SER A 471 -6.34 1.01 5.26
C SER A 471 -6.15 1.16 3.75
N SER A 472 -4.91 1.06 3.27
CA SER A 472 -4.61 1.20 1.84
C SER A 472 -5.08 -0.03 1.04
N LEU A 473 -4.86 -1.23 1.56
CA LEU A 473 -5.32 -2.46 0.89
C LEU A 473 -6.85 -2.59 0.91
N ASP A 474 -7.52 -2.25 2.01
CA ASP A 474 -8.98 -2.22 2.08
C ASP A 474 -9.59 -1.23 1.08
N PHE A 475 -8.94 -0.07 0.91
CA PHE A 475 -9.34 0.90 -0.11
C PHE A 475 -9.25 0.30 -1.53
N VAL A 476 -8.15 -0.38 -1.85
CA VAL A 476 -7.96 -1.03 -3.16
C VAL A 476 -9.03 -2.09 -3.42
N VAL A 477 -9.32 -2.95 -2.44
CA VAL A 477 -10.37 -3.96 -2.60
C VAL A 477 -11.73 -3.30 -2.82
N THR A 478 -12.03 -2.25 -2.04
CA THR A 478 -13.28 -1.48 -2.17
C THR A 478 -13.39 -0.86 -3.57
N SER A 479 -12.33 -0.22 -4.04
CA SER A 479 -12.27 0.38 -5.38
C SER A 479 -12.49 -0.66 -6.46
N ALA A 480 -11.75 -1.76 -6.45
CA ALA A 480 -11.87 -2.85 -7.44
C ALA A 480 -13.28 -3.47 -7.47
N VAL A 481 -13.87 -3.75 -6.30
CA VAL A 481 -15.23 -4.32 -6.23
C VAL A 481 -16.28 -3.34 -6.77
N ASN A 482 -16.17 -2.04 -6.45
CA ASN A 482 -17.11 -1.05 -6.96
C ASN A 482 -16.86 -0.75 -8.45
N GLU A 483 -15.63 -0.83 -8.93
CA GLU A 483 -15.31 -0.68 -10.35
C GLU A 483 -15.92 -1.81 -11.21
N VAL A 484 -15.75 -3.05 -10.78
CA VAL A 484 -16.33 -4.22 -11.46
C VAL A 484 -17.86 -4.26 -11.30
N GLY A 485 -18.35 -3.85 -10.14
CA GLY A 485 -19.76 -4.02 -9.74
C GLY A 485 -20.11 -5.46 -9.39
N VAL A 486 -21.25 -5.68 -8.76
CA VAL A 486 -21.66 -7.00 -8.30
C VAL A 486 -23.10 -7.33 -8.69
N ASN A 487 -23.36 -8.59 -9.02
CA ASN A 487 -24.73 -9.06 -9.17
C ASN A 487 -25.34 -9.30 -7.78
N ILE A 488 -26.37 -8.54 -7.41
CA ILE A 488 -27.01 -8.62 -6.10
C ILE A 488 -27.57 -10.01 -5.77
N ASN A 489 -27.93 -10.80 -6.80
CA ASN A 489 -28.51 -12.13 -6.63
C ASN A 489 -27.47 -13.25 -6.38
N THR A 490 -26.23 -13.05 -6.84
CA THR A 490 -25.17 -14.09 -6.77
C THR A 490 -24.01 -13.72 -5.84
N ALA A 491 -23.83 -12.41 -5.56
CA ALA A 491 -22.72 -11.93 -4.74
C ALA A 491 -22.72 -12.57 -3.34
N SER A 492 -21.52 -12.99 -2.92
CA SER A 492 -21.29 -13.49 -1.55
C SER A 492 -21.35 -12.35 -0.52
N PRO A 493 -21.63 -12.67 0.76
CA PRO A 493 -21.55 -11.67 1.83
C PRO A 493 -20.18 -10.98 1.89
N SER A 494 -19.10 -11.70 1.59
CA SER A 494 -17.73 -11.16 1.56
C SER A 494 -17.54 -10.13 0.45
N LEU A 495 -18.14 -10.34 -0.72
CA LEU A 495 -18.10 -9.41 -1.83
C LEU A 495 -18.97 -8.17 -1.56
N LEU A 496 -20.20 -8.38 -1.04
CA LEU A 496 -21.11 -7.30 -0.68
C LEU A 496 -20.55 -6.36 0.39
N LYS A 497 -19.67 -6.85 1.27
CA LYS A 497 -19.00 -6.05 2.32
C LYS A 497 -18.24 -4.85 1.74
N TYR A 498 -17.72 -4.96 0.52
CA TYR A 498 -16.93 -3.92 -0.14
C TYR A 498 -17.76 -2.99 -1.03
N ILE A 499 -19.06 -3.23 -1.16
CA ILE A 499 -19.94 -2.28 -1.85
C ILE A 499 -20.12 -1.02 -1.02
N SER A 500 -19.95 0.11 -1.68
CA SER A 500 -20.01 1.45 -1.12
C SER A 500 -21.27 1.65 -0.25
N GLY A 501 -21.07 2.02 1.01
CA GLY A 501 -22.15 2.29 1.95
C GLY A 501 -22.85 1.09 2.60
N LEU A 502 -22.56 -0.16 2.19
CA LEU A 502 -23.14 -1.35 2.81
C LEU A 502 -22.51 -1.68 4.17
N THR A 503 -23.34 -1.97 5.13
CA THR A 503 -22.95 -2.50 6.44
C THR A 503 -23.42 -3.95 6.59
N LYS A 504 -22.86 -4.67 7.55
CA LYS A 504 -23.24 -6.06 7.85
C LYS A 504 -24.76 -6.24 7.98
N THR A 505 -25.44 -5.32 8.64
CA THR A 505 -26.90 -5.37 8.83
C THR A 505 -27.67 -5.35 7.52
N TYR A 506 -27.23 -4.54 6.55
CA TYR A 506 -27.86 -4.48 5.22
C TYR A 506 -27.53 -5.71 4.38
N ILE A 507 -26.32 -6.21 4.48
CA ILE A 507 -25.89 -7.45 3.80
C ILE A 507 -26.75 -8.63 4.29
N ASP A 508 -26.89 -8.78 5.61
CA ASP A 508 -27.72 -9.85 6.20
C ASP A 508 -29.19 -9.76 5.75
N LYS A 509 -29.76 -8.54 5.61
CA LYS A 509 -31.11 -8.35 5.06
C LYS A 509 -31.22 -8.81 3.60
N ILE A 510 -30.24 -8.43 2.75
CA ILE A 510 -30.21 -8.85 1.33
C ILE A 510 -30.13 -10.37 1.22
N ILE A 511 -29.23 -11.00 1.97
CA ILE A 511 -29.06 -12.46 1.95
C ILE A 511 -30.34 -13.16 2.42
N LYS A 512 -30.91 -12.74 3.54
CA LYS A 512 -32.16 -13.30 4.07
C LYS A 512 -33.31 -13.16 3.07
N TYR A 513 -33.44 -11.98 2.44
CA TYR A 513 -34.45 -11.75 1.42
C TYR A 513 -34.32 -12.73 0.24
N ARG A 514 -33.09 -12.95 -0.24
CA ARG A 514 -32.79 -13.91 -1.31
C ARG A 514 -33.16 -15.33 -0.92
N GLU A 515 -32.95 -15.74 0.34
CA GLU A 515 -33.28 -17.06 0.84
C GLU A 515 -34.80 -17.27 0.99
N GLU A 516 -35.52 -16.24 1.43
CA GLU A 516 -36.95 -16.31 1.71
C GLU A 516 -37.85 -16.06 0.48
N LYS A 517 -37.46 -15.09 -0.37
CA LYS A 517 -38.26 -14.60 -1.48
C LYS A 517 -37.74 -14.98 -2.86
N GLY A 518 -36.50 -15.49 -2.93
CA GLY A 518 -35.82 -15.81 -4.18
C GLY A 518 -35.10 -14.62 -4.79
N LYS A 519 -35.07 -14.52 -6.14
CA LYS A 519 -34.35 -13.47 -6.83
C LYS A 519 -34.98 -12.08 -6.61
N ILE A 520 -34.12 -11.09 -6.40
CA ILE A 520 -34.47 -9.66 -6.52
C ILE A 520 -34.59 -9.35 -8.01
N LEU A 521 -35.73 -8.77 -8.42
CA LEU A 521 -36.06 -8.56 -9.85
C LEU A 521 -35.80 -7.11 -10.31
N SER A 522 -35.59 -6.19 -9.38
CA SER A 522 -35.22 -4.79 -9.75
C SER A 522 -34.47 -4.09 -8.62
N ARG A 523 -33.72 -3.04 -8.99
CA ARG A 523 -33.10 -2.14 -8.02
C ARG A 523 -34.17 -1.43 -7.14
N GLU A 524 -35.33 -1.08 -7.72
CA GLU A 524 -36.43 -0.46 -7.01
C GLU A 524 -36.99 -1.36 -5.91
N GLU A 525 -37.02 -2.67 -6.14
CA GLU A 525 -37.48 -3.67 -5.16
C GLU A 525 -36.68 -3.64 -3.86
N VAL A 526 -35.36 -3.34 -3.95
CA VAL A 526 -34.46 -3.19 -2.80
C VAL A 526 -34.93 -2.07 -1.87
N LEU A 527 -35.37 -0.95 -2.44
CA LEU A 527 -35.88 0.20 -1.69
C LEU A 527 -37.30 -0.06 -1.16
N LYS A 528 -38.20 -0.56 -2.00
CA LYS A 528 -39.61 -0.85 -1.65
C LYS A 528 -39.72 -1.83 -0.47
N ASN A 529 -38.85 -2.83 -0.43
CA ASN A 529 -38.81 -3.83 0.65
C ASN A 529 -37.95 -3.37 1.85
N LYS A 530 -37.48 -2.12 1.87
CA LYS A 530 -36.65 -1.52 2.94
C LYS A 530 -35.40 -2.37 3.28
N LEU A 531 -34.84 -3.03 2.26
CA LEU A 531 -33.58 -3.77 2.42
C LEU A 531 -32.43 -2.79 2.72
N LEU A 532 -32.47 -1.58 2.12
CA LEU A 532 -31.58 -0.47 2.40
C LEU A 532 -32.37 0.76 2.83
N SER A 533 -31.74 1.67 3.58
CA SER A 533 -32.27 3.03 3.78
C SER A 533 -32.05 3.86 2.52
N GLU A 534 -32.80 4.95 2.34
CA GLU A 534 -32.69 5.84 1.17
C GLU A 534 -31.23 6.32 0.95
N LYS A 535 -30.58 6.78 2.00
CA LYS A 535 -29.20 7.26 1.94
C LYS A 535 -28.21 6.15 1.54
N VAL A 536 -28.37 4.94 2.05
CA VAL A 536 -27.51 3.80 1.70
C VAL A 536 -27.83 3.29 0.30
N TYR A 537 -29.11 3.27 -0.06
CA TYR A 537 -29.55 2.93 -1.40
C TYR A 537 -28.90 3.83 -2.45
N GLU A 538 -28.97 5.14 -2.28
CA GLU A 538 -28.31 6.11 -3.17
C GLU A 538 -26.84 5.78 -3.38
N GLN A 539 -26.10 5.46 -2.33
CA GLN A 539 -24.67 5.22 -2.43
C GLN A 539 -24.27 3.84 -2.96
N ALA A 540 -25.12 2.84 -2.76
CA ALA A 540 -24.76 1.43 -3.03
C ALA A 540 -25.34 0.93 -4.36
N ILE A 541 -26.55 1.39 -4.73
CA ILE A 541 -27.36 0.71 -5.76
C ILE A 541 -26.74 0.75 -7.15
N GLY A 542 -26.02 1.81 -7.48
CA GLY A 542 -25.32 1.93 -8.77
C GLY A 542 -24.25 0.87 -8.98
N PHE A 543 -23.68 0.34 -7.90
CA PHE A 543 -22.68 -0.72 -7.93
C PHE A 543 -23.26 -2.14 -7.87
N MET A 544 -24.57 -2.26 -7.67
CA MET A 544 -25.29 -3.53 -7.63
C MET A 544 -26.12 -3.71 -8.89
N ARG A 545 -25.92 -4.82 -9.59
CA ARG A 545 -26.63 -5.18 -10.82
C ARG A 545 -27.68 -6.25 -10.56
N VAL A 546 -28.76 -6.19 -11.34
CA VAL A 546 -29.84 -7.17 -11.29
C VAL A 546 -29.95 -7.85 -12.65
N GLU A 547 -29.34 -9.01 -12.78
CA GLU A 547 -29.36 -9.79 -14.03
C GLU A 547 -30.66 -10.57 -14.16
N GLY A 548 -31.26 -10.54 -15.37
CA GLY A 548 -32.53 -11.22 -15.64
C GLY A 548 -33.70 -10.60 -14.87
N GLY A 549 -33.61 -9.33 -14.50
CA GLY A 549 -34.64 -8.55 -13.85
C GLY A 549 -35.64 -7.91 -14.84
N SER A 550 -36.54 -7.09 -14.30
CA SER A 550 -37.63 -6.45 -15.06
C SER A 550 -37.21 -5.17 -15.77
N ASN A 551 -36.09 -4.55 -15.38
CA ASN A 551 -35.60 -3.29 -15.95
C ASN A 551 -34.18 -3.49 -16.50
N ILE A 552 -34.02 -3.24 -17.80
CA ILE A 552 -32.71 -3.42 -18.47
C ILE A 552 -31.64 -2.50 -17.88
N PHE A 553 -31.96 -1.29 -17.45
CA PHE A 553 -31.00 -0.38 -16.84
C PHE A 553 -30.38 -0.92 -15.54
N ASP A 554 -31.09 -1.82 -14.84
CA ASP A 554 -30.57 -2.46 -13.63
C ASP A 554 -29.37 -3.38 -13.88
N THR A 555 -29.12 -3.72 -15.15
CA THR A 555 -27.93 -4.47 -15.56
C THR A 555 -26.72 -3.58 -15.86
N THR A 556 -26.89 -2.26 -15.88
CA THR A 556 -25.91 -1.26 -16.33
C THR A 556 -25.28 -0.49 -15.15
N ASP A 557 -24.29 0.35 -15.47
CA ASP A 557 -23.67 1.29 -14.53
C ASP A 557 -24.49 2.58 -14.35
N ILE A 558 -25.64 2.73 -15.05
CA ILE A 558 -26.49 3.91 -14.92
C ILE A 558 -27.13 3.91 -13.54
N HIS A 559 -26.98 5.02 -12.82
CA HIS A 559 -27.64 5.19 -11.53
C HIS A 559 -29.15 5.38 -11.69
N PRO A 560 -30.01 4.85 -10.79
CA PRO A 560 -31.47 5.02 -10.89
C PRO A 560 -31.94 6.46 -11.04
N GLU A 561 -31.23 7.43 -10.43
CA GLU A 561 -31.50 8.86 -10.58
C GLU A 561 -31.48 9.34 -12.05
N SER A 562 -30.70 8.65 -12.90
CA SER A 562 -30.51 9.00 -14.31
C SER A 562 -31.37 8.18 -15.27
N TYR A 563 -32.29 7.31 -14.79
CA TYR A 563 -33.11 6.46 -15.67
C TYR A 563 -34.03 7.25 -16.58
N ASP A 564 -34.59 8.33 -16.11
CA ASP A 564 -35.48 9.18 -16.96
C ASP A 564 -34.68 9.90 -18.06
N ILE A 565 -33.43 10.28 -17.77
CA ILE A 565 -32.51 10.84 -18.77
C ILE A 565 -32.15 9.75 -19.76
N ALA A 566 -31.82 8.54 -19.28
CA ALA A 566 -31.49 7.40 -20.15
C ALA A 566 -32.64 7.04 -21.11
N LYS A 567 -33.89 7.06 -20.66
CA LYS A 567 -35.08 6.86 -21.52
C LYS A 567 -35.18 7.93 -22.62
N LYS A 568 -34.99 9.19 -22.27
CA LYS A 568 -34.98 10.30 -23.25
C LYS A 568 -33.85 10.15 -24.27
N VAL A 569 -32.64 9.67 -23.84
CA VAL A 569 -31.55 9.37 -24.77
C VAL A 569 -31.93 8.25 -25.71
N MET A 570 -32.60 7.18 -25.24
CA MET A 570 -33.11 6.11 -26.10
C MET A 570 -34.07 6.64 -27.15
N GLU A 571 -35.01 7.48 -26.76
CA GLU A 571 -35.99 8.09 -27.68
C GLU A 571 -35.31 8.95 -28.77
N ILE A 572 -34.37 9.83 -28.37
CA ILE A 572 -33.64 10.71 -29.29
C ILE A 572 -32.79 9.91 -30.27
N LEU A 573 -32.15 8.84 -29.83
CA LEU A 573 -31.24 8.03 -30.63
C LEU A 573 -31.94 6.83 -31.33
N ASN A 574 -33.25 6.69 -31.11
CA ASN A 574 -34.06 5.60 -31.60
C ASN A 574 -33.45 4.21 -31.30
N ILE A 575 -33.14 4.00 -30.01
CA ILE A 575 -32.56 2.77 -29.46
C ILE A 575 -33.62 2.00 -28.69
N ASN A 576 -33.85 0.74 -29.04
CA ASN A 576 -34.76 -0.16 -28.32
C ASN A 576 -34.10 -0.79 -27.09
N SER A 577 -34.89 -1.28 -26.13
CA SER A 577 -34.38 -1.89 -24.91
C SER A 577 -33.50 -3.13 -25.14
N ASP A 578 -33.75 -3.90 -26.17
CA ASP A 578 -32.98 -5.10 -26.57
C ASP A 578 -31.66 -4.78 -27.25
N GLU A 579 -31.48 -3.53 -27.71
CA GLU A 579 -30.23 -3.02 -28.28
C GLU A 579 -29.25 -2.48 -27.25
N ILE A 580 -29.71 -2.24 -26.00
CA ILE A 580 -28.83 -1.77 -24.92
C ILE A 580 -27.70 -2.77 -24.67
N GLY A 581 -26.46 -2.27 -24.73
CA GLY A 581 -25.24 -3.07 -24.60
C GLY A 581 -24.75 -3.68 -25.92
N LYS A 582 -25.38 -3.38 -27.06
CA LYS A 582 -25.04 -3.91 -28.37
C LYS A 582 -25.01 -2.86 -29.48
N CYS A 583 -25.26 -1.60 -29.14
CA CYS A 583 -25.46 -0.53 -30.13
C CYS A 583 -24.25 0.40 -30.30
N SER A 584 -23.03 -0.07 -30.03
CA SER A 584 -21.80 0.74 -30.13
C SER A 584 -21.67 1.48 -31.49
N ASP A 585 -22.09 0.87 -32.57
CA ASP A 585 -21.99 1.50 -33.91
C ASP A 585 -22.91 2.73 -34.07
N LYS A 586 -24.08 2.71 -33.42
CA LYS A 586 -25.02 3.86 -33.43
C LYS A 586 -24.51 5.05 -32.57
N LEU A 587 -23.53 4.82 -31.74
CA LEU A 587 -23.07 5.79 -30.74
C LEU A 587 -21.74 6.48 -31.10
N LYS A 588 -21.03 6.01 -32.13
CA LYS A 588 -19.67 6.47 -32.50
C LYS A 588 -19.58 7.97 -32.77
N ASP A 589 -20.62 8.57 -33.37
CA ASP A 589 -20.63 9.97 -33.79
C ASP A 589 -21.42 10.87 -32.82
N ILE A 590 -21.86 10.35 -31.69
CA ILE A 590 -22.67 11.11 -30.72
C ILE A 590 -21.76 11.96 -29.84
N ASN A 591 -22.00 13.28 -29.89
CA ASN A 591 -21.32 14.21 -28.99
C ASN A 591 -22.09 14.35 -27.66
N ALA A 592 -21.52 13.81 -26.59
CA ALA A 592 -22.11 13.78 -25.26
C ALA A 592 -22.48 15.20 -24.75
N LYS A 593 -21.62 16.19 -24.98
CA LYS A 593 -21.85 17.60 -24.55
C LYS A 593 -23.04 18.23 -25.23
N ASN A 594 -23.22 18.00 -26.52
CA ASN A 594 -24.36 18.52 -27.25
C ASN A 594 -25.67 17.86 -26.81
N LEU A 595 -25.64 16.57 -26.50
CA LEU A 595 -26.79 15.83 -26.01
C LEU A 595 -27.13 16.22 -24.58
N ALA A 596 -26.15 16.44 -23.73
CA ALA A 596 -26.31 16.95 -22.37
C ALA A 596 -27.01 18.31 -22.35
N SER A 597 -26.57 19.24 -23.20
CA SER A 597 -27.19 20.57 -23.33
C SER A 597 -28.66 20.49 -23.77
N LYS A 598 -29.00 19.56 -24.66
CA LYS A 598 -30.39 19.34 -25.11
C LYS A 598 -31.30 18.78 -24.03
N LEU A 599 -30.75 17.95 -23.16
CA LEU A 599 -31.49 17.26 -22.09
C LEU A 599 -31.46 17.99 -20.74
N GLY A 600 -30.72 19.11 -20.65
CA GLY A 600 -30.57 19.88 -19.41
C GLY A 600 -29.86 19.13 -18.29
N THR A 601 -28.87 18.32 -18.65
CA THR A 601 -28.05 17.55 -17.72
C THR A 601 -26.55 17.79 -17.96
N ASP A 602 -25.68 17.14 -17.21
CA ASP A 602 -24.24 17.22 -17.36
C ASP A 602 -23.68 16.20 -18.38
N GLU A 603 -22.49 16.48 -18.88
CA GLU A 603 -21.80 15.66 -19.88
C GLU A 603 -21.39 14.28 -19.32
N TYR A 604 -21.02 14.19 -18.05
CA TYR A 604 -20.57 12.94 -17.42
C TYR A 604 -21.71 11.92 -17.29
N THR A 605 -22.92 12.40 -16.96
CA THR A 605 -24.12 11.56 -16.92
C THR A 605 -24.43 10.99 -18.30
N ILE A 606 -24.38 11.82 -19.35
CA ILE A 606 -24.59 11.36 -20.72
C ILE A 606 -23.49 10.37 -21.17
N ASP A 607 -22.23 10.66 -20.87
CA ASP A 607 -21.12 9.75 -21.20
C ASP A 607 -21.31 8.37 -20.54
N THR A 608 -21.73 8.32 -19.29
CA THR A 608 -22.04 7.08 -18.58
C THR A 608 -23.20 6.32 -19.23
N ILE A 609 -24.25 7.02 -19.66
CA ILE A 609 -25.38 6.42 -20.36
C ILE A 609 -24.95 5.85 -21.71
N LEU A 610 -24.22 6.62 -22.52
CA LEU A 610 -23.74 6.17 -23.84
C LEU A 610 -22.81 4.95 -23.74
N LYS A 611 -21.88 4.97 -22.77
CA LYS A 611 -21.00 3.82 -22.51
C LYS A 611 -21.79 2.57 -22.11
N SER A 612 -22.82 2.73 -21.25
CA SER A 612 -23.70 1.62 -20.87
C SER A 612 -24.56 1.10 -22.01
N PHE A 613 -24.96 1.95 -22.95
CA PHE A 613 -25.68 1.55 -24.15
C PHE A 613 -24.79 0.83 -25.15
N ALA A 614 -23.52 1.24 -25.25
CA ALA A 614 -22.52 0.55 -26.06
C ALA A 614 -22.23 -0.86 -25.56
N LYS A 615 -22.12 -1.02 -24.23
CA LYS A 615 -21.77 -2.26 -23.56
C LYS A 615 -22.46 -2.34 -22.19
N ALA A 616 -23.58 -3.04 -22.07
CA ALA A 616 -24.41 -3.09 -20.87
C ALA A 616 -23.67 -3.68 -19.66
N HIS A 617 -22.91 -4.73 -19.88
CA HIS A 617 -22.04 -5.38 -18.91
C HIS A 617 -20.60 -5.03 -19.20
N ARG A 618 -20.14 -3.89 -18.71
CA ARG A 618 -18.72 -3.58 -18.76
C ARG A 618 -18.04 -4.14 -17.52
N ASP A 619 -17.51 -5.35 -17.64
CA ASP A 619 -16.47 -5.79 -16.72
C ASP A 619 -15.14 -5.23 -17.25
N PRO A 620 -14.49 -4.29 -16.54
CA PRO A 620 -13.23 -3.69 -17.00
C PRO A 620 -12.14 -4.75 -17.22
N ARG A 621 -12.23 -5.89 -16.57
CA ARG A 621 -11.31 -7.02 -16.70
C ARG A 621 -11.40 -7.73 -18.07
N ASP A 622 -12.52 -7.63 -18.77
CA ASP A 622 -12.67 -8.23 -20.11
C ASP A 622 -11.81 -7.54 -21.18
N GLU A 623 -11.32 -6.33 -20.92
CA GLU A 623 -10.44 -5.56 -21.80
C GLU A 623 -8.95 -5.81 -21.54
N MET A 624 -8.61 -6.52 -20.45
CA MET A 624 -7.24 -6.88 -20.10
C MET A 624 -6.79 -8.17 -20.81
N GLU A 625 -5.48 -8.33 -20.97
CA GLU A 625 -4.91 -9.55 -21.53
C GLU A 625 -5.16 -10.75 -20.61
N LYS A 626 -5.61 -11.87 -21.19
CA LYS A 626 -5.87 -13.09 -20.42
C LYS A 626 -4.56 -13.75 -20.01
N PRO A 627 -4.51 -14.40 -18.84
CA PRO A 627 -3.31 -15.12 -18.38
C PRO A 627 -2.79 -16.12 -19.42
N ILE A 628 -1.47 -16.24 -19.55
CA ILE A 628 -0.83 -17.21 -20.45
C ILE A 628 -1.04 -18.61 -19.88
N LEU A 629 -1.69 -19.46 -20.68
CA LEU A 629 -1.85 -20.87 -20.38
C LEU A 629 -0.67 -21.67 -20.93
N LYS A 630 -0.15 -22.62 -20.16
CA LYS A 630 1.01 -23.43 -20.49
C LYS A 630 0.57 -24.83 -20.93
N SER A 631 1.31 -25.38 -21.88
CA SER A 631 1.16 -26.78 -22.32
C SER A 631 2.43 -27.61 -22.10
N ASP A 632 3.59 -26.97 -21.88
CA ASP A 632 4.89 -27.61 -21.64
C ASP A 632 5.77 -26.83 -20.66
N ILE A 633 6.83 -27.44 -20.17
CA ILE A 633 7.75 -26.89 -19.18
C ILE A 633 9.00 -26.37 -19.84
N LEU A 634 9.44 -25.17 -19.44
CA LEU A 634 10.73 -24.60 -19.77
C LEU A 634 11.72 -24.89 -18.62
N GLU A 635 12.91 -25.42 -18.93
CA GLU A 635 13.98 -25.62 -17.94
C GLU A 635 15.11 -24.60 -18.16
N ILE A 636 15.78 -24.18 -17.07
CA ILE A 636 16.88 -23.20 -17.13
C ILE A 636 18.06 -23.65 -18.03
N LYS A 637 18.24 -24.96 -18.18
CA LYS A 637 19.26 -25.53 -19.05
C LYS A 637 18.97 -25.30 -20.55
N ASP A 638 17.68 -25.09 -20.90
CA ASP A 638 17.23 -24.92 -22.28
C ASP A 638 17.37 -23.47 -22.74
N LEU A 639 17.60 -22.55 -21.77
CA LEU A 639 17.72 -21.12 -22.04
C LEU A 639 19.13 -20.75 -22.53
N LYS A 640 19.13 -19.80 -23.46
CA LYS A 640 20.36 -19.13 -23.96
C LYS A 640 20.21 -17.62 -23.79
N ILE A 641 21.35 -16.95 -23.57
CA ILE A 641 21.39 -15.48 -23.58
C ILE A 641 20.97 -15.02 -24.98
N GLY A 642 20.06 -14.05 -25.03
CA GLY A 642 19.46 -13.54 -26.27
C GLY A 642 18.12 -14.18 -26.64
N ASP A 643 17.68 -15.26 -25.95
CA ASP A 643 16.37 -15.84 -26.18
C ASP A 643 15.25 -14.83 -25.91
N LYS A 644 14.26 -14.79 -26.79
CA LYS A 644 13.05 -14.00 -26.63
C LYS A 644 11.94 -14.91 -26.10
N LEU A 645 11.37 -14.54 -24.97
CA LEU A 645 10.32 -15.28 -24.28
C LEU A 645 9.10 -14.38 -24.03
N GLU A 646 7.93 -14.96 -23.90
CA GLU A 646 6.78 -14.31 -23.30
C GLU A 646 6.74 -14.63 -21.81
N GLY A 647 6.37 -13.64 -20.98
CA GLY A 647 6.26 -13.81 -19.57
C GLY A 647 5.16 -12.95 -18.97
N THR A 648 4.68 -13.36 -17.80
CA THR A 648 3.68 -12.61 -17.03
C THR A 648 4.35 -11.93 -15.85
N VAL A 649 4.14 -10.63 -15.68
CA VAL A 649 4.65 -9.87 -14.54
C VAL A 649 3.94 -10.32 -13.26
N ARG A 650 4.71 -10.87 -12.31
CA ARG A 650 4.21 -11.39 -11.03
C ARG A 650 4.26 -10.38 -9.90
N ASN A 651 5.28 -9.53 -9.91
CA ASN A 651 5.48 -8.53 -8.87
C ASN A 651 6.31 -7.36 -9.40
N VAL A 652 5.93 -6.14 -9.00
CA VAL A 652 6.66 -4.91 -9.32
C VAL A 652 7.17 -4.30 -8.03
N VAL A 653 8.48 -3.99 -7.99
CA VAL A 653 9.19 -3.44 -6.83
C VAL A 653 10.05 -2.26 -7.27
N ASP A 654 10.52 -1.42 -6.33
CA ASP A 654 11.29 -0.20 -6.62
C ASP A 654 12.49 -0.39 -7.56
N PHE A 655 13.12 -1.56 -7.53
CA PHE A 655 14.33 -1.84 -8.31
C PHE A 655 14.07 -2.65 -9.59
N GLY A 656 12.83 -3.09 -9.83
CA GLY A 656 12.53 -3.89 -11.00
C GLY A 656 11.21 -4.62 -10.96
N ALA A 657 11.02 -5.60 -11.87
CA ALA A 657 9.87 -6.47 -11.90
C ALA A 657 10.27 -7.94 -11.98
N PHE A 658 9.54 -8.78 -11.27
CA PHE A 658 9.65 -10.24 -11.35
C PHE A 658 8.64 -10.75 -12.38
N VAL A 659 9.14 -11.58 -13.31
CA VAL A 659 8.37 -12.07 -14.46
C VAL A 659 8.41 -13.59 -14.51
N ASP A 660 7.25 -14.22 -14.49
CA ASP A 660 7.12 -15.66 -14.75
C ASP A 660 7.29 -15.91 -16.26
N ILE A 661 8.41 -16.48 -16.61
CA ILE A 661 8.74 -16.91 -17.99
C ILE A 661 8.60 -18.42 -18.18
N GLY A 662 7.91 -19.10 -17.25
CA GLY A 662 7.74 -20.55 -17.29
C GLY A 662 8.83 -21.33 -16.57
N LEU A 663 9.76 -20.68 -15.89
CA LEU A 663 10.76 -21.29 -15.02
C LEU A 663 10.27 -21.44 -13.58
N HIS A 664 11.04 -22.15 -12.76
CA HIS A 664 10.76 -22.30 -11.33
C HIS A 664 10.83 -20.97 -10.57
N ASN A 665 11.86 -20.19 -10.84
CA ASN A 665 12.04 -18.87 -10.24
C ASN A 665 11.71 -17.82 -11.30
N ASP A 666 10.98 -16.79 -10.86
CA ASP A 666 10.70 -15.66 -11.72
C ASP A 666 12.00 -15.00 -12.18
N GLY A 667 12.04 -14.61 -13.44
CA GLY A 667 13.14 -13.81 -13.98
C GLY A 667 13.01 -12.35 -13.47
N LEU A 668 14.14 -11.68 -13.28
CA LEU A 668 14.18 -10.29 -12.84
C LEU A 668 14.48 -9.36 -14.01
N ILE A 669 13.61 -8.39 -14.28
CA ILE A 669 13.92 -7.20 -15.09
C ILE A 669 14.31 -6.09 -14.12
N HIS A 670 15.60 -5.69 -14.12
CA HIS A 670 16.02 -4.53 -13.34
C HIS A 670 15.49 -3.23 -13.96
N ILE A 671 15.21 -2.19 -13.17
CA ILE A 671 14.66 -0.92 -13.64
C ILE A 671 15.41 -0.32 -14.84
N SER A 672 16.74 -0.47 -14.88
CA SER A 672 17.58 -0.01 -16.00
C SER A 672 17.41 -0.82 -17.30
N LYS A 673 16.70 -1.95 -17.27
CA LYS A 673 16.43 -2.84 -18.39
C LYS A 673 14.96 -2.83 -18.84
N MET A 674 14.17 -1.88 -18.29
CA MET A 674 12.77 -1.69 -18.64
C MET A 674 12.54 -0.62 -19.70
N SER A 675 13.41 0.39 -19.75
CA SER A 675 13.30 1.47 -20.72
C SER A 675 14.68 2.01 -21.09
N LYS A 676 14.83 2.44 -22.34
CA LYS A 676 16.03 3.19 -22.79
C LYS A 676 16.04 4.62 -22.23
N ASN A 677 14.87 5.16 -21.86
CA ASN A 677 14.74 6.45 -21.21
C ASN A 677 14.74 6.28 -19.69
N TYR A 678 15.14 7.32 -18.98
CA TYR A 678 15.09 7.32 -17.52
C TYR A 678 13.63 7.22 -17.02
N ILE A 679 13.36 6.26 -16.16
CA ILE A 679 12.11 6.09 -15.44
C ILE A 679 12.36 6.23 -13.94
N LYS A 680 11.42 6.81 -13.23
CA LYS A 680 11.55 6.98 -11.78
C LYS A 680 11.20 5.70 -11.02
N HIS A 681 10.19 4.98 -11.52
CA HIS A 681 9.68 3.78 -10.90
C HIS A 681 9.28 2.73 -11.95
N PRO A 682 9.49 1.42 -11.68
CA PRO A 682 9.10 0.34 -12.59
C PRO A 682 7.63 0.32 -12.98
N SER A 683 6.71 0.74 -12.11
CA SER A 683 5.27 0.80 -12.39
C SER A 683 4.87 1.82 -13.48
N GLU A 684 5.79 2.71 -13.88
CA GLU A 684 5.58 3.58 -15.06
C GLU A 684 5.60 2.78 -16.38
N VAL A 685 6.17 1.58 -16.37
CA VAL A 685 6.36 0.75 -17.57
C VAL A 685 5.63 -0.58 -17.49
N LEU A 686 5.62 -1.22 -16.31
CA LEU A 686 5.06 -2.56 -16.10
C LEU A 686 4.11 -2.62 -14.92
N LYS A 687 3.05 -3.40 -15.05
CA LYS A 687 2.09 -3.70 -13.99
C LYS A 687 2.02 -5.20 -13.73
N VAL A 688 1.62 -5.60 -12.52
CA VAL A 688 1.36 -7.02 -12.21
C VAL A 688 0.22 -7.52 -13.11
N GLY A 689 0.44 -8.69 -13.71
CA GLY A 689 -0.49 -9.28 -14.66
C GLY A 689 -0.17 -8.96 -16.12
N ASP A 690 0.68 -7.97 -16.43
CA ASP A 690 1.07 -7.66 -17.81
C ASP A 690 1.74 -8.87 -18.46
N ILE A 691 1.36 -9.13 -19.70
CA ILE A 691 2.01 -10.12 -20.56
C ILE A 691 2.99 -9.39 -21.46
N ILE A 692 4.27 -9.75 -21.33
CA ILE A 692 5.35 -9.02 -21.98
C ILE A 692 6.31 -9.95 -22.72
N SER A 693 6.87 -9.45 -23.81
CA SER A 693 8.04 -10.09 -24.45
C SER A 693 9.33 -9.62 -23.75
N VAL A 694 10.14 -10.57 -23.34
CA VAL A 694 11.41 -10.32 -22.65
C VAL A 694 12.57 -11.02 -23.33
N TYR A 695 13.76 -10.48 -23.17
CA TYR A 695 15.02 -11.07 -23.62
C TYR A 695 15.83 -11.55 -22.43
N VAL A 696 16.39 -12.76 -22.52
CA VAL A 696 17.30 -13.30 -21.52
C VAL A 696 18.66 -12.63 -21.68
N ILE A 697 19.13 -11.90 -20.65
CA ILE A 697 20.40 -11.18 -20.66
C ILE A 697 21.45 -11.77 -19.72
N GLY A 698 21.05 -12.66 -18.80
CA GLY A 698 21.94 -13.32 -17.88
C GLY A 698 21.31 -14.56 -17.25
N ILE A 699 22.10 -15.62 -17.07
CA ILE A 699 21.67 -16.89 -16.48
C ILE A 699 22.66 -17.30 -15.40
N ASP A 700 22.22 -17.34 -14.15
CA ASP A 700 22.96 -17.91 -13.01
C ASP A 700 22.40 -19.31 -12.73
N LYS A 701 23.09 -20.32 -13.24
CA LYS A 701 22.65 -21.72 -13.12
C LYS A 701 22.77 -22.25 -11.68
N GLU A 702 23.73 -21.75 -10.89
CA GLU A 702 23.93 -22.20 -9.50
C GLU A 702 22.83 -21.68 -8.57
N LYS A 703 22.40 -20.43 -8.78
CA LYS A 703 21.35 -19.78 -8.01
C LYS A 703 19.96 -19.89 -8.63
N GLU A 704 19.86 -20.58 -9.77
CA GLU A 704 18.62 -20.68 -10.57
C GLU A 704 17.97 -19.31 -10.85
N LYS A 705 18.74 -18.28 -11.19
CA LYS A 705 18.26 -16.93 -11.45
C LYS A 705 18.47 -16.54 -12.90
N VAL A 706 17.46 -15.86 -13.46
CA VAL A 706 17.51 -15.32 -14.82
C VAL A 706 17.33 -13.82 -14.79
N GLN A 707 18.20 -13.10 -15.48
CA GLN A 707 18.11 -11.68 -15.70
C GLN A 707 17.48 -11.43 -17.07
N LEU A 708 16.50 -10.52 -17.09
CA LEU A 708 15.69 -10.23 -18.26
C LEU A 708 15.77 -8.74 -18.64
N SER A 709 15.45 -8.45 -19.89
CA SER A 709 15.36 -7.10 -20.44
C SER A 709 14.13 -6.97 -21.34
N LEU A 710 13.49 -5.79 -21.37
CA LEU A 710 12.41 -5.50 -22.34
C LEU A 710 12.92 -5.18 -23.74
N PHE A 711 14.21 -4.96 -23.90
CA PHE A 711 14.85 -4.72 -25.19
C PHE A 711 16.06 -5.61 -25.39
N LYS A 712 16.32 -5.95 -26.64
CA LYS A 712 17.49 -6.73 -27.01
C LYS A 712 18.74 -5.90 -26.73
N GLU A 713 19.69 -6.48 -26.03
CA GLU A 713 21.03 -5.90 -25.85
C GLU A 713 21.89 -6.33 -27.05
N ASP A 714 22.63 -5.39 -27.62
CA ASP A 714 23.55 -5.62 -28.76
C ASP A 714 24.79 -6.41 -28.32
#